data_e07a29361ede604ccde60bb4fd8ebffd
#
_entry.id   e07a29361ede604ccde60bb4fd8ebffd
#
_cell.length_a   1.000
_cell.length_b   1.000
_cell.length_c   1.000
_cell.angle_alpha   90.00
_cell.angle_beta   90.00
_cell.angle_gamma   90.00
#
_symmetry.space_group_name_H-M   'P 1'
#
loop_
_entity.id
_entity.type
_entity.pdbx_description
1 polymer ?
#
loop_
_entity_poly.entity_id
_entity_poly.type
_entity_poly.pdbx_seq_one_letter_code
_entity_poly.pdbx_strand_id
1 'polypeptide(L)'
;YFDVDEALLAKKTYISFQGVEKAFYVWINGTFVGYSEDSFTPSEWDITPFIREKGNKLAVEVYKHSSASWLEDQDFFRFSGIFRDVFIYAVPDTHVRDIFVKAGLKDDYSTGTLDCELKIEGNIAGTVGYELVDKTGKSVLMRMGLAIKESMHFKAEVPEVLTWSAEVPNLYLLNISVYNEDGELVEYIPQRIGFRTFEMKNGVMCINGKRIVFKGVNRHEFSCVNGRALKKEELLEDIRIIKSLNINAVRTSHYPNRSCWYELCDEFGVYLIDETNLETHGTWAVNTGNEAPYITPGSEPMWKENVLDRAQSMLERDKNHPSVLIWSCGNEAHAGEDILAMSRFFHERNPERLVHYEGCVHDRRYSDITDMESRMYAKPDEIREYLESRPQKPYISCEYMHAMGNSCGGMEKYTKLEYDYEQYQGGFIWDFADQAILTRDGKLIDEDVIGRYGNVRTYEKLPNITPGSLEFKVGGDFKERPCDYYFSGDGIVFADRKLSPKAQEVKYLYQNIKLHLTKQGVLIVNENLFESTDDYMFEVRLLKDGKAVWAGTFARDVAAGEEEFVPVSFPSMEDDGEYVMECRAVLMGYRPWANVGHVAAWGQSEPAVVKNVKLDKAQQDNEVKYFDDVVMGATCIGVKAGHTHAIFSRQEGGLISFRVKGLETIEKVPTLEFFRAATDNDKGNAFPMTSAVWQGVSQMQRCDGVKVVYELRDGRELDGTVTPDEFILDRTDALYGTGFKGAEFAKSIAAVKIICHYTFYTNPVSDGEVTYRMLPDGSVECTGRFNGKEGLPQMAVFGVNITMDKMFDRMEFYGRGPEENYNDRCAGAKLGIYKARVADNVTPYLDPQECGNRHDVRYVKVVDEFGHGLRIDALEKPFDMTVLPCSQQELQSAYKINDLPDTRYTFVRILGAARGVGGDDSWGAPVYPEYCVSAEKEQRVAFTIRGL
;
A
#
# COMPACT_ATOMS: atom_id res chain seq x y z
N TYR A 1 21.15 6.04 -39.03
CA TYR A 1 21.07 6.96 -40.17
C TYR A 1 19.68 7.56 -40.23
N PHE A 2 19.58 8.85 -40.57
CA PHE A 2 18.33 9.57 -40.72
C PHE A 2 18.39 10.60 -41.86
N ASP A 3 17.24 10.95 -42.37
CA ASP A 3 17.03 11.99 -43.35
C ASP A 3 16.36 13.19 -42.67
N VAL A 4 16.61 14.39 -43.16
CA VAL A 4 16.00 15.64 -42.67
C VAL A 4 15.16 16.22 -43.76
N ASP A 5 13.90 16.57 -43.44
CA ASP A 5 13.00 17.22 -44.36
C ASP A 5 13.59 18.59 -44.80
N GLU A 6 13.40 18.96 -46.07
CA GLU A 6 13.86 20.21 -46.60
C GLU A 6 13.32 21.43 -45.81
N ALA A 7 12.12 21.35 -45.29
CA ALA A 7 11.51 22.37 -44.46
C ALA A 7 12.23 22.59 -43.11
N LEU A 8 12.89 21.55 -42.58
CA LEU A 8 13.71 21.65 -41.35
C LEU A 8 15.12 22.18 -41.67
N LEU A 9 15.69 21.77 -42.84
CA LEU A 9 17.01 22.25 -43.25
C LEU A 9 17.12 23.76 -43.46
N ALA A 10 16.01 24.38 -43.82
CA ALA A 10 15.91 25.82 -44.04
C ALA A 10 15.84 26.62 -42.70
N LYS A 11 15.80 25.92 -41.56
CA LYS A 11 15.61 26.52 -40.24
C LYS A 11 16.68 26.11 -39.28
N LYS A 12 16.79 26.80 -38.16
CA LYS A 12 17.62 26.38 -37.03
C LYS A 12 17.06 25.09 -36.43
N THR A 13 17.83 24.02 -36.51
CA THR A 13 17.40 22.66 -36.15
C THR A 13 18.15 22.14 -34.95
N TYR A 14 17.43 21.58 -33.99
CA TYR A 14 17.97 21.03 -32.76
C TYR A 14 17.76 19.52 -32.72
N ILE A 15 18.66 18.82 -31.98
CA ILE A 15 18.42 17.45 -31.50
C ILE A 15 18.22 17.50 -29.99
N SER A 16 17.23 16.76 -29.49
CA SER A 16 16.91 16.65 -28.07
C SER A 16 16.88 15.21 -27.63
N PHE A 17 17.68 14.89 -26.60
CA PHE A 17 17.67 13.63 -25.89
C PHE A 17 16.95 13.84 -24.55
N GLN A 18 15.80 13.24 -24.34
CA GLN A 18 14.94 13.48 -23.17
C GLN A 18 15.41 12.75 -21.90
N GLY A 19 16.30 11.77 -22.04
CA GLY A 19 16.93 11.06 -20.92
C GLY A 19 17.92 10.01 -21.42
N VAL A 20 19.15 10.11 -20.91
CA VAL A 20 20.23 9.16 -21.20
C VAL A 20 21.03 8.88 -19.92
N GLU A 21 21.11 7.65 -19.51
CA GLU A 21 21.78 7.25 -18.28
C GLU A 21 23.14 6.60 -18.58
N LYS A 22 24.29 7.12 -18.11
CA LYS A 22 24.44 8.33 -17.28
C LYS A 22 25.09 9.49 -18.04
N ALA A 23 26.20 9.27 -18.74
CA ALA A 23 26.88 10.28 -19.50
C ALA A 23 27.03 9.87 -20.96
N PHE A 24 27.02 10.82 -21.87
CA PHE A 24 27.11 10.50 -23.27
C PHE A 24 27.74 11.61 -24.13
N TYR A 25 28.35 11.17 -25.21
CA TYR A 25 28.89 12.02 -26.27
C TYR A 25 28.07 11.84 -27.54
N VAL A 26 27.91 12.92 -28.33
CA VAL A 26 27.13 12.93 -29.58
C VAL A 26 27.99 13.41 -30.74
N TRP A 27 27.93 12.68 -31.86
CA TRP A 27 28.52 13.07 -33.14
C TRP A 27 27.47 12.97 -34.26
N ILE A 28 27.53 13.95 -35.19
CA ILE A 28 26.73 13.91 -36.41
C ILE A 28 27.70 14.02 -37.59
N ASN A 29 27.57 13.07 -38.54
CA ASN A 29 28.43 12.98 -39.73
C ASN A 29 29.95 12.99 -39.43
N GLY A 30 30.31 12.43 -38.25
CA GLY A 30 31.68 12.36 -37.78
C GLY A 30 32.21 13.60 -37.07
N THR A 31 31.39 14.64 -36.92
CA THR A 31 31.73 15.85 -36.19
C THR A 31 31.13 15.79 -34.78
N PHE A 32 31.93 16.13 -33.75
CA PHE A 32 31.50 16.22 -32.37
C PHE A 32 30.47 17.33 -32.19
N VAL A 33 29.34 16.99 -31.53
CA VAL A 33 28.24 17.93 -31.30
C VAL A 33 28.19 18.35 -29.83
N GLY A 34 28.33 17.41 -28.90
CA GLY A 34 28.21 17.74 -27.47
C GLY A 34 28.35 16.56 -26.52
N TYR A 35 28.37 16.90 -25.24
CA TYR A 35 28.47 16.00 -24.09
C TYR A 35 27.45 16.41 -23.03
N SER A 36 26.86 15.43 -22.31
CA SER A 36 26.02 15.67 -21.15
C SER A 36 26.16 14.55 -20.14
N GLU A 37 25.85 14.83 -18.87
CA GLU A 37 25.88 13.85 -17.77
C GLU A 37 24.74 14.01 -16.74
N ASP A 38 23.66 14.70 -17.06
CA ASP A 38 22.41 14.66 -16.29
C ASP A 38 21.43 13.68 -16.96
N SER A 39 21.14 12.56 -16.28
CA SER A 39 20.35 11.47 -16.86
C SER A 39 18.88 11.80 -17.08
N PHE A 40 18.27 12.68 -16.26
CA PHE A 40 16.82 12.81 -16.15
C PHE A 40 16.24 14.12 -16.66
N THR A 41 17.06 15.03 -17.13
CA THR A 41 16.66 16.24 -17.83
C THR A 41 17.07 16.22 -19.30
N PRO A 42 16.37 16.94 -20.20
CA PRO A 42 16.71 16.97 -21.62
C PRO A 42 18.09 17.57 -21.89
N SER A 43 18.81 16.98 -22.82
CA SER A 43 20.05 17.51 -23.38
C SER A 43 19.82 17.91 -24.84
N GLU A 44 20.07 19.16 -25.17
CA GLU A 44 19.73 19.73 -26.48
C GLU A 44 20.91 20.43 -27.13
N TRP A 45 21.08 20.25 -28.45
CA TRP A 45 22.12 20.90 -29.23
C TRP A 45 21.61 21.41 -30.58
N ASP A 46 22.04 22.56 -30.98
CA ASP A 46 21.88 23.08 -32.34
C ASP A 46 22.71 22.26 -33.32
N ILE A 47 22.03 21.52 -34.18
CA ILE A 47 22.64 20.62 -35.17
C ILE A 47 22.63 21.19 -36.57
N THR A 48 22.12 22.40 -36.79
CA THR A 48 22.02 23.05 -38.10
C THR A 48 23.33 22.96 -38.90
N PRO A 49 24.55 23.22 -38.32
CA PRO A 49 25.79 23.18 -39.08
C PRO A 49 26.28 21.76 -39.44
N PHE A 50 25.65 20.71 -38.87
CA PHE A 50 26.16 19.35 -39.00
C PHE A 50 25.30 18.46 -39.89
N ILE A 51 24.04 18.90 -40.22
CA ILE A 51 23.06 18.08 -40.93
C ILE A 51 23.04 18.35 -42.44
N ARG A 52 22.53 17.39 -43.16
CA ARG A 52 22.24 17.43 -44.60
C ARG A 52 20.92 16.77 -44.89
N GLU A 53 20.38 16.91 -46.09
CA GLU A 53 19.08 16.38 -46.48
C GLU A 53 18.98 14.85 -46.25
N LYS A 54 19.99 14.08 -46.67
CA LYS A 54 19.93 12.63 -46.67
C LYS A 54 21.17 11.99 -46.10
N GLY A 55 20.98 10.81 -45.52
CA GLY A 55 22.04 9.94 -45.05
C GLY A 55 22.88 10.51 -43.93
N ASN A 56 22.27 11.27 -42.98
CA ASN A 56 22.94 11.70 -41.78
C ASN A 56 23.27 10.49 -40.92
N LYS A 57 24.48 10.45 -40.38
CA LYS A 57 24.88 9.44 -39.42
C LYS A 57 24.93 10.04 -38.02
N LEU A 58 24.06 9.66 -37.14
CA LEU A 58 24.16 9.94 -35.71
C LEU A 58 24.96 8.83 -35.04
N ALA A 59 25.92 9.22 -34.22
CA ALA A 59 26.65 8.32 -33.32
C ALA A 59 26.56 8.87 -31.88
N VAL A 60 26.21 8.00 -30.96
CA VAL A 60 26.05 8.32 -29.53
C VAL A 60 26.86 7.28 -28.75
N GLU A 61 27.77 7.74 -27.92
CA GLU A 61 28.56 6.90 -27.04
C GLU A 61 28.11 7.14 -25.60
N VAL A 62 27.52 6.09 -24.97
CA VAL A 62 26.91 6.17 -23.63
C VAL A 62 27.81 5.46 -22.63
N TYR A 63 28.06 6.11 -21.52
CA TYR A 63 28.84 5.57 -20.39
C TYR A 63 27.97 5.29 -19.19
N LYS A 64 27.97 4.05 -18.73
CA LYS A 64 27.25 3.63 -17.51
C LYS A 64 27.86 4.23 -16.25
N HIS A 65 29.17 4.43 -16.23
CA HIS A 65 29.94 5.01 -15.12
C HIS A 65 30.70 6.24 -15.60
N SER A 66 30.55 7.33 -14.87
CA SER A 66 31.19 8.64 -15.15
C SER A 66 31.33 9.43 -13.86
N SER A 67 31.77 10.69 -13.93
CA SER A 67 31.72 11.65 -12.82
C SER A 67 30.29 11.80 -12.27
N ALA A 68 29.30 11.78 -13.15
CA ALA A 68 27.87 11.81 -12.75
C ALA A 68 27.48 10.70 -11.78
N SER A 69 28.15 9.54 -11.80
CA SER A 69 27.84 8.41 -10.91
C SER A 69 27.99 8.74 -9.42
N TRP A 70 28.74 9.78 -9.07
CA TRP A 70 28.86 10.24 -7.69
C TRP A 70 27.65 11.06 -7.20
N LEU A 71 26.92 11.71 -8.13
CA LEU A 71 25.75 12.53 -7.85
C LEU A 71 24.43 11.85 -8.23
N GLU A 72 24.50 10.75 -8.98
CA GLU A 72 23.37 9.92 -9.39
C GLU A 72 23.50 8.51 -8.84
N ASP A 73 23.63 8.42 -7.54
CA ASP A 73 23.86 7.19 -6.79
C ASP A 73 22.59 6.76 -6.03
N GLN A 74 21.44 6.91 -6.67
CA GLN A 74 20.13 6.55 -6.10
C GLN A 74 20.07 5.07 -5.73
N ASP A 75 19.34 4.77 -4.65
CA ASP A 75 19.04 3.40 -4.21
C ASP A 75 17.92 2.81 -5.06
N PHE A 76 18.24 2.36 -6.25
CA PHE A 76 17.27 1.84 -7.23
C PHE A 76 17.94 0.92 -8.26
N PHE A 77 17.14 0.32 -9.17
CA PHE A 77 17.68 -0.40 -10.32
C PHE A 77 18.57 0.48 -11.17
N ARG A 78 19.83 0.06 -11.41
CA ARG A 78 20.85 0.81 -12.15
C ARG A 78 20.90 0.35 -13.60
N PHE A 79 20.16 1.05 -14.44
CA PHE A 79 20.16 0.84 -15.88
C PHE A 79 21.31 1.61 -16.56
N SER A 80 21.27 1.64 -17.88
CA SER A 80 22.17 2.44 -18.73
C SER A 80 21.56 2.53 -20.13
N GLY A 81 21.82 3.63 -20.81
CA GLY A 81 21.42 3.84 -22.18
C GLY A 81 20.39 4.94 -22.37
N ILE A 82 19.87 5.04 -23.57
CA ILE A 82 18.87 6.02 -23.97
C ILE A 82 17.50 5.45 -23.60
N PHE A 83 16.83 6.02 -22.60
CA PHE A 83 15.58 5.46 -22.04
C PHE A 83 14.35 6.35 -22.24
N ARG A 84 14.54 7.59 -22.69
CA ARG A 84 13.43 8.49 -23.09
C ARG A 84 13.58 8.87 -24.56
N ASP A 85 12.61 9.61 -25.08
CA ASP A 85 12.51 9.98 -26.50
C ASP A 85 13.74 10.75 -26.99
N VAL A 86 14.10 10.54 -28.25
CA VAL A 86 15.07 11.33 -29.00
C VAL A 86 14.39 11.87 -30.23
N PHE A 87 14.41 13.18 -30.42
CA PHE A 87 13.78 13.81 -31.58
C PHE A 87 14.60 14.99 -32.09
N ILE A 88 14.36 15.35 -33.33
CA ILE A 88 14.83 16.62 -33.92
C ILE A 88 13.65 17.53 -34.14
N TYR A 89 13.86 18.82 -33.93
CA TYR A 89 12.88 19.87 -34.18
C TYR A 89 13.54 21.11 -34.74
N ALA A 90 12.77 21.93 -35.44
CA ALA A 90 13.27 23.18 -35.96
C ALA A 90 12.41 24.35 -35.51
N VAL A 91 13.03 25.49 -35.36
CA VAL A 91 12.38 26.74 -34.96
C VAL A 91 12.42 27.75 -36.09
N PRO A 92 11.42 28.64 -36.19
CA PRO A 92 11.45 29.75 -37.17
C PRO A 92 12.59 30.72 -36.83
N ASP A 93 12.93 31.59 -37.79
CA ASP A 93 13.92 32.65 -37.58
C ASP A 93 13.59 33.52 -36.37
N THR A 94 12.31 33.88 -36.22
CA THR A 94 11.76 34.56 -35.06
C THR A 94 11.00 33.56 -34.28
N HIS A 95 11.44 33.24 -33.08
CA HIS A 95 10.80 32.23 -32.21
C HIS A 95 10.93 32.55 -30.72
N VAL A 96 10.02 32.00 -29.95
CA VAL A 96 10.06 32.09 -28.49
C VAL A 96 11.04 31.00 -27.98
N ARG A 97 12.14 31.42 -27.40
CA ARG A 97 13.14 30.51 -26.81
C ARG A 97 12.74 30.03 -25.44
N ASP A 98 12.10 30.89 -24.63
CA ASP A 98 11.70 30.57 -23.27
C ASP A 98 10.43 31.28 -22.89
N ILE A 99 9.59 30.56 -22.14
CA ILE A 99 8.34 31.06 -21.56
C ILE A 99 8.41 30.83 -20.06
N PHE A 100 8.19 31.88 -19.26
CA PHE A 100 8.01 31.74 -17.84
C PHE A 100 6.68 32.38 -17.42
N VAL A 101 5.71 31.57 -17.01
CA VAL A 101 4.40 32.01 -16.62
C VAL A 101 4.20 31.86 -15.13
N LYS A 102 3.85 32.96 -14.46
CA LYS A 102 3.42 33.01 -13.07
C LYS A 102 1.92 33.29 -13.04
N ALA A 103 1.11 32.25 -12.87
CA ALA A 103 -0.34 32.33 -12.77
C ALA A 103 -0.77 32.19 -11.31
N GLY A 104 -0.85 33.34 -10.63
CA GLY A 104 -1.17 33.44 -9.20
C GLY A 104 -2.59 33.96 -8.95
N LEU A 105 -2.88 34.17 -7.68
CA LEU A 105 -4.13 34.78 -7.21
C LEU A 105 -3.80 36.00 -6.33
N LYS A 106 -4.72 36.97 -6.32
CA LYS A 106 -4.70 38.04 -5.32
C LYS A 106 -5.14 37.52 -3.93
N ASP A 107 -5.06 38.36 -2.93
CA ASP A 107 -5.43 38.06 -1.53
C ASP A 107 -6.90 37.64 -1.37
N ASP A 108 -7.75 37.89 -2.37
CA ASP A 108 -9.14 37.45 -2.41
C ASP A 108 -9.32 36.00 -2.91
N TYR A 109 -8.24 35.37 -3.39
CA TYR A 109 -8.22 34.04 -4.00
C TYR A 109 -9.23 33.80 -5.12
N SER A 110 -9.74 34.87 -5.74
CA SER A 110 -10.72 34.84 -6.84
C SER A 110 -10.26 35.61 -8.08
N THR A 111 -9.43 36.61 -7.90
CA THR A 111 -8.83 37.40 -8.98
C THR A 111 -7.49 36.80 -9.38
N GLY A 112 -7.37 36.31 -10.59
CA GLY A 112 -6.13 35.74 -11.15
C GLY A 112 -5.13 36.86 -11.48
N THR A 113 -3.86 36.61 -11.24
CA THR A 113 -2.75 37.42 -11.72
C THR A 113 -1.94 36.61 -12.73
N LEU A 114 -1.78 37.14 -13.91
CA LEU A 114 -0.95 36.56 -14.97
C LEU A 114 0.28 37.45 -15.13
N ASP A 115 1.46 36.89 -14.94
CA ASP A 115 2.76 37.51 -15.14
C ASP A 115 3.58 36.57 -16.04
N CYS A 116 3.88 37.03 -17.28
CA CYS A 116 4.55 36.20 -18.28
C CYS A 116 5.79 36.89 -18.83
N GLU A 117 6.89 36.17 -18.77
CA GLU A 117 8.18 36.55 -19.39
C GLU A 117 8.39 35.68 -20.62
N LEU A 118 8.74 36.32 -21.75
CA LEU A 118 9.12 35.66 -22.99
C LEU A 118 10.55 36.07 -23.35
N LYS A 119 11.37 35.12 -23.73
CA LYS A 119 12.65 35.37 -24.42
C LYS A 119 12.47 34.98 -25.87
N ILE A 120 12.76 35.92 -26.76
CA ILE A 120 12.62 35.76 -28.21
C ILE A 120 14.00 35.82 -28.84
N GLU A 121 14.30 34.86 -29.68
CA GLU A 121 15.54 34.80 -30.47
C GLU A 121 15.24 35.02 -31.96
N GLY A 122 16.30 35.41 -32.69
CA GLY A 122 16.27 35.58 -34.13
C GLY A 122 15.95 37.01 -34.59
N ASN A 123 15.14 37.16 -35.64
CA ASN A 123 14.76 38.46 -36.18
C ASN A 123 13.68 39.09 -35.28
N ILE A 124 14.00 40.21 -34.65
CA ILE A 124 13.10 40.91 -33.71
C ILE A 124 12.12 41.86 -34.42
N ALA A 125 12.05 41.88 -35.77
CA ALA A 125 11.01 42.58 -36.51
C ALA A 125 9.71 41.73 -36.52
N GLY A 126 8.60 42.38 -36.20
CA GLY A 126 7.30 41.68 -36.12
C GLY A 126 6.52 41.95 -34.86
N THR A 127 5.53 41.09 -34.58
CA THR A 127 4.67 41.26 -33.40
C THR A 127 4.35 39.95 -32.70
N VAL A 128 4.09 40.04 -31.40
CA VAL A 128 3.55 38.94 -30.60
C VAL A 128 2.12 39.25 -30.19
N GLY A 129 1.26 38.23 -30.22
CA GLY A 129 -0.06 38.26 -29.62
C GLY A 129 -0.18 37.17 -28.55
N TYR A 130 -1.04 37.39 -27.58
CA TYR A 130 -1.44 36.33 -26.67
C TYR A 130 -2.93 36.35 -26.39
N GLU A 131 -3.50 35.15 -26.19
CA GLU A 131 -4.89 34.93 -25.83
C GLU A 131 -4.96 33.90 -24.70
N LEU A 132 -5.73 34.20 -23.66
CA LEU A 132 -6.04 33.28 -22.58
C LEU A 132 -7.44 32.72 -22.76
N VAL A 133 -7.55 31.41 -22.86
CA VAL A 133 -8.80 30.70 -23.11
C VAL A 133 -9.11 29.79 -21.92
N ASP A 134 -10.36 29.83 -21.44
CA ASP A 134 -10.81 28.94 -20.36
C ASP A 134 -11.13 27.52 -20.87
N LYS A 135 -11.45 26.60 -19.95
CA LYS A 135 -11.78 25.20 -20.25
C LYS A 135 -13.02 25.03 -21.18
N THR A 136 -13.83 26.06 -21.38
CA THR A 136 -14.99 26.03 -22.29
C THR A 136 -14.64 26.49 -23.70
N GLY A 137 -13.41 26.98 -23.91
CA GLY A 137 -12.96 27.55 -25.16
C GLY A 137 -13.26 29.07 -25.29
N LYS A 138 -13.70 29.70 -24.19
CA LYS A 138 -13.99 31.13 -24.18
C LYS A 138 -12.72 31.95 -23.94
N SER A 139 -12.46 32.93 -24.77
CA SER A 139 -11.40 33.92 -24.57
C SER A 139 -11.74 34.84 -23.40
N VAL A 140 -10.86 34.83 -22.38
CA VAL A 140 -11.02 35.66 -21.17
C VAL A 140 -10.07 36.87 -21.16
N LEU A 141 -9.01 36.80 -21.96
CA LEU A 141 -8.04 37.91 -22.14
C LEU A 141 -7.38 37.76 -23.51
N MET A 142 -7.23 38.87 -24.22
CA MET A 142 -6.55 38.90 -25.52
C MET A 142 -5.75 40.19 -25.70
N ARG A 143 -4.55 40.10 -26.23
CA ARG A 143 -3.73 41.19 -26.69
C ARG A 143 -3.01 40.81 -27.98
N MET A 144 -3.07 41.64 -28.99
CA MET A 144 -2.44 41.41 -30.29
C MET A 144 -1.54 42.58 -30.66
N GLY A 145 -0.56 42.35 -31.56
CA GLY A 145 0.25 43.40 -32.15
C GLY A 145 1.26 44.06 -31.25
N LEU A 146 1.77 43.32 -30.25
CA LEU A 146 2.85 43.81 -29.40
C LEU A 146 4.19 43.68 -30.15
N ALA A 147 4.92 44.78 -30.31
CA ALA A 147 6.21 44.80 -31.02
C ALA A 147 7.20 43.87 -30.31
N ILE A 148 7.88 43.00 -31.06
CA ILE A 148 8.87 42.05 -30.57
C ILE A 148 10.08 42.78 -29.97
N LYS A 149 10.53 42.23 -28.85
CA LYS A 149 11.83 42.53 -28.21
C LYS A 149 12.46 41.21 -27.78
N GLU A 150 13.78 41.17 -27.64
CA GLU A 150 14.52 39.98 -27.13
C GLU A 150 14.02 39.46 -25.79
N SER A 151 13.60 40.38 -24.92
CA SER A 151 12.91 40.09 -23.68
C SER A 151 11.58 40.85 -23.61
N MET A 152 10.49 40.16 -23.46
CA MET A 152 9.15 40.71 -23.31
C MET A 152 8.57 40.31 -21.97
N HIS A 153 7.84 41.24 -21.37
CA HIS A 153 7.18 40.99 -20.09
C HIS A 153 5.77 41.60 -20.15
N PHE A 154 4.77 40.81 -19.81
CA PHE A 154 3.39 41.33 -19.73
C PHE A 154 2.70 40.83 -18.46
N LYS A 155 1.86 41.71 -17.91
CA LYS A 155 1.04 41.44 -16.74
C LYS A 155 -0.41 41.69 -17.02
N ALA A 156 -1.28 40.90 -16.45
CA ALA A 156 -2.72 41.07 -16.53
C ALA A 156 -3.41 40.58 -15.27
N GLU A 157 -4.59 41.13 -15.01
CA GLU A 157 -5.51 40.61 -13.99
C GLU A 157 -6.69 39.96 -14.70
N VAL A 158 -7.13 38.81 -14.21
CA VAL A 158 -8.26 38.06 -14.75
C VAL A 158 -9.28 37.91 -13.62
N PRO A 159 -10.41 38.60 -13.69
CA PRO A 159 -11.44 38.50 -12.64
C PRO A 159 -12.09 37.12 -12.64
N GLU A 160 -12.48 36.66 -11.44
CA GLU A 160 -13.32 35.47 -11.24
C GLU A 160 -12.75 34.21 -11.93
N VAL A 161 -11.45 33.95 -11.76
CA VAL A 161 -10.81 32.76 -12.34
C VAL A 161 -11.26 31.49 -11.64
N LEU A 162 -11.35 30.41 -12.40
CA LEU A 162 -11.45 29.07 -11.87
C LEU A 162 -10.06 28.65 -11.37
N THR A 163 -9.92 28.49 -10.08
CA THR A 163 -8.63 28.16 -9.46
C THR A 163 -8.25 26.71 -9.74
N TRP A 164 -6.93 26.44 -9.75
CA TRP A 164 -6.37 25.11 -9.84
C TRP A 164 -6.08 24.55 -8.45
N SER A 165 -6.46 23.29 -8.21
CA SER A 165 -6.06 22.48 -7.06
C SER A 165 -6.08 21.00 -7.42
N ALA A 166 -5.55 20.12 -6.56
CA ALA A 166 -5.61 18.68 -6.77
C ALA A 166 -7.04 18.11 -6.76
N GLU A 167 -7.98 18.79 -6.13
CA GLU A 167 -9.41 18.42 -6.11
C GLU A 167 -10.13 18.93 -7.36
N VAL A 168 -9.85 20.16 -7.77
CA VAL A 168 -10.49 20.83 -8.89
C VAL A 168 -9.43 21.41 -9.83
N PRO A 169 -8.86 20.59 -10.74
CA PRO A 169 -7.72 20.96 -11.58
C PRO A 169 -8.14 21.78 -12.81
N ASN A 170 -8.60 23.01 -12.60
CA ASN A 170 -8.99 23.89 -13.71
C ASN A 170 -7.77 24.45 -14.42
N LEU A 171 -7.66 24.17 -15.72
CA LEU A 171 -6.60 24.66 -16.57
C LEU A 171 -7.15 25.67 -17.60
N TYR A 172 -6.30 26.63 -17.93
CA TYR A 172 -6.46 27.59 -19.01
C TYR A 172 -5.41 27.34 -20.07
N LEU A 173 -5.65 27.80 -21.27
CA LEU A 173 -4.72 27.75 -22.37
C LEU A 173 -4.26 29.17 -22.72
N LEU A 174 -2.99 29.45 -22.49
CA LEU A 174 -2.33 30.68 -22.90
C LEU A 174 -1.73 30.45 -24.28
N ASN A 175 -2.42 30.93 -25.32
CA ASN A 175 -2.00 30.85 -26.70
C ASN A 175 -1.10 32.04 -27.04
N ILE A 176 0.14 31.78 -27.43
CA ILE A 176 1.11 32.79 -27.83
C ILE A 176 1.28 32.67 -29.35
N SER A 177 1.13 33.75 -30.05
CA SER A 177 1.24 33.83 -31.53
C SER A 177 2.36 34.79 -31.89
N VAL A 178 3.30 34.36 -32.69
CA VAL A 178 4.44 35.17 -33.18
C VAL A 178 4.22 35.43 -34.67
N TYR A 179 4.27 36.70 -35.07
CA TYR A 179 4.14 37.14 -36.45
C TYR A 179 5.44 37.81 -36.89
N ASN A 180 5.86 37.53 -38.13
CA ASN A 180 7.02 38.18 -38.74
C ASN A 180 6.70 39.63 -39.16
N GLU A 181 7.67 40.32 -39.76
CA GLU A 181 7.50 41.72 -40.25
C GLU A 181 6.44 41.87 -41.35
N ASP A 182 6.18 40.78 -42.09
CA ASP A 182 5.14 40.73 -43.13
C ASP A 182 3.75 40.45 -42.56
N GLY A 183 3.62 40.21 -41.26
CA GLY A 183 2.37 39.89 -40.59
C GLY A 183 1.95 38.42 -40.73
N GLU A 184 2.82 37.55 -41.18
CA GLU A 184 2.55 36.11 -41.26
C GLU A 184 2.80 35.42 -39.91
N LEU A 185 1.89 34.53 -39.53
CA LEU A 185 2.03 33.71 -38.35
C LEU A 185 3.18 32.69 -38.51
N VAL A 186 4.28 32.85 -37.77
CA VAL A 186 5.47 31.98 -37.88
C VAL A 186 5.58 30.98 -36.72
N GLU A 187 4.98 31.26 -35.58
CA GLU A 187 4.94 30.35 -34.44
C GLU A 187 3.66 30.50 -33.63
N TYR A 188 3.12 29.34 -33.14
CA TYR A 188 1.97 29.30 -32.27
C TYR A 188 2.21 28.33 -31.14
N ILE A 189 2.11 28.82 -29.90
CA ILE A 189 2.47 28.03 -28.67
C ILE A 189 1.25 28.00 -27.74
N PRO A 190 0.61 26.85 -27.55
CA PRO A 190 -0.46 26.66 -26.59
C PRO A 190 0.13 26.21 -25.20
N GLN A 191 0.36 27.16 -24.31
CA GLN A 191 0.85 26.90 -22.98
C GLN A 191 -0.31 26.68 -22.00
N ARG A 192 -0.41 25.49 -21.38
CA ARG A 192 -1.37 25.25 -20.29
C ARG A 192 -0.91 25.96 -19.02
N ILE A 193 -1.83 26.58 -18.30
CA ILE A 193 -1.58 27.23 -17.01
C ILE A 193 -2.73 26.98 -16.05
N GLY A 194 -2.45 27.04 -14.74
CA GLY A 194 -3.46 26.95 -13.68
C GLY A 194 -3.27 28.09 -12.67
N PHE A 195 -4.33 28.85 -12.39
CA PHE A 195 -4.31 29.93 -11.41
C PHE A 195 -4.36 29.35 -10.01
N ARG A 196 -3.27 29.51 -9.24
CA ARG A 196 -3.17 29.07 -7.86
C ARG A 196 -2.13 29.90 -7.08
N THR A 197 -2.27 29.94 -5.76
CA THR A 197 -1.27 30.47 -4.84
C THR A 197 -0.89 29.38 -3.86
N PHE A 198 0.43 29.09 -3.72
CA PHE A 198 0.95 28.22 -2.70
C PHE A 198 1.93 29.03 -1.84
N GLU A 199 1.66 29.10 -0.54
CA GLU A 199 2.34 30.05 0.33
C GLU A 199 2.48 29.54 1.74
N MET A 200 3.46 30.08 2.48
CA MET A 200 3.63 29.88 3.91
C MET A 200 2.85 30.95 4.67
N LYS A 201 1.86 30.57 5.48
CA LYS A 201 1.08 31.44 6.37
C LYS A 201 1.21 30.98 7.82
N ASN A 202 1.76 31.83 8.67
CA ASN A 202 1.91 31.56 10.11
C ASN A 202 2.59 30.21 10.43
N GLY A 203 3.56 29.80 9.60
CA GLY A 203 4.26 28.52 9.75
C GLY A 203 3.45 27.31 9.27
N VAL A 204 2.45 27.51 8.40
CA VAL A 204 1.62 26.48 7.78
C VAL A 204 1.60 26.68 6.27
N MET A 205 1.80 25.64 5.49
CA MET A 205 1.69 25.65 4.04
C MET A 205 0.22 25.68 3.62
N CYS A 206 -0.13 26.64 2.76
CA CYS A 206 -1.48 26.84 2.27
C CYS A 206 -1.56 26.83 0.75
N ILE A 207 -2.59 26.20 0.20
CA ILE A 207 -2.98 26.27 -1.20
C ILE A 207 -4.26 27.09 -1.33
N ASN A 208 -4.24 28.15 -2.14
CA ASN A 208 -5.38 29.09 -2.31
C ASN A 208 -5.98 29.52 -0.98
N GLY A 209 -5.10 29.82 0.00
CA GLY A 209 -5.46 30.30 1.35
C GLY A 209 -5.90 29.21 2.35
N LYS A 210 -5.99 27.95 1.96
CA LYS A 210 -6.38 26.84 2.84
C LYS A 210 -5.19 25.95 3.18
N ARG A 211 -5.12 25.53 4.46
CA ARG A 211 -4.09 24.58 4.95
C ARG A 211 -4.11 23.31 4.12
N ILE A 212 -2.96 22.91 3.58
CA ILE A 212 -2.80 21.65 2.87
C ILE A 212 -2.30 20.54 3.82
N VAL A 213 -2.75 19.32 3.58
CA VAL A 213 -2.15 18.09 4.13
C VAL A 213 -1.77 17.19 2.96
N PHE A 214 -0.49 16.83 2.87
CA PHE A 214 -0.01 15.93 1.85
C PHE A 214 -0.36 14.48 2.20
N LYS A 215 -1.33 13.93 1.51
CA LYS A 215 -1.66 12.50 1.48
C LYS A 215 -0.87 11.89 0.33
N GLY A 216 0.44 11.79 0.54
CA GLY A 216 1.41 11.62 -0.52
C GLY A 216 1.97 10.21 -0.65
N VAL A 217 2.65 9.98 -1.77
CA VAL A 217 3.45 8.80 -2.05
C VAL A 217 4.72 9.19 -2.80
N ASN A 218 5.83 8.53 -2.50
CA ASN A 218 7.04 8.58 -3.32
C ASN A 218 6.84 7.70 -4.56
N ARG A 219 7.41 8.09 -5.70
CA ARG A 219 7.22 7.34 -6.92
C ARG A 219 8.49 7.30 -7.77
N HIS A 220 9.02 6.10 -7.97
CA HIS A 220 9.98 5.83 -9.01
C HIS A 220 9.32 5.69 -10.39
N GLU A 221 9.99 6.17 -11.45
CA GLU A 221 9.62 5.83 -12.83
C GLU A 221 10.11 4.43 -13.17
N PHE A 222 9.23 3.44 -12.96
CA PHE A 222 9.56 2.03 -13.15
C PHE A 222 8.38 1.26 -13.74
N SER A 223 8.68 0.39 -14.72
CA SER A 223 7.75 -0.57 -15.31
C SER A 223 8.31 -1.98 -15.14
N CYS A 224 7.49 -2.93 -14.72
CA CYS A 224 7.91 -4.33 -14.61
C CYS A 224 8.29 -4.95 -15.96
N VAL A 225 7.98 -4.30 -17.07
CA VAL A 225 8.27 -4.78 -18.43
C VAL A 225 9.33 -3.93 -19.12
N ASN A 226 9.19 -2.59 -19.05
CA ASN A 226 10.03 -1.65 -19.79
C ASN A 226 11.17 -1.08 -18.92
N GLY A 227 11.30 -1.50 -17.65
CA GLY A 227 12.25 -0.92 -16.71
C GLY A 227 11.98 0.58 -16.55
N ARG A 228 12.98 1.43 -16.85
CA ARG A 228 12.85 2.89 -16.76
C ARG A 228 12.28 3.56 -18.02
N ALA A 229 12.14 2.81 -19.11
CA ALA A 229 11.64 3.34 -20.39
C ALA A 229 10.10 3.30 -20.46
N LEU A 230 9.44 4.01 -19.53
CA LEU A 230 7.99 4.02 -19.43
C LEU A 230 7.32 4.64 -20.66
N LYS A 231 6.15 4.11 -20.99
CA LYS A 231 5.24 4.68 -21.99
C LYS A 231 4.22 5.60 -21.30
N LYS A 232 3.64 6.52 -22.08
CA LYS A 232 2.62 7.44 -21.57
C LYS A 232 1.41 6.71 -20.96
N GLU A 233 1.04 5.57 -21.52
CA GLU A 233 -0.07 4.72 -21.03
C GLU A 233 0.19 4.19 -19.62
N GLU A 234 1.43 3.84 -19.29
CA GLU A 234 1.84 3.38 -17.96
C GLU A 234 1.77 4.52 -16.95
N LEU A 235 2.20 5.72 -17.34
CA LEU A 235 2.06 6.92 -16.51
C LEU A 235 0.60 7.28 -16.25
N LEU A 236 -0.25 7.13 -17.27
CA LEU A 236 -1.70 7.34 -17.15
C LEU A 236 -2.35 6.33 -16.19
N GLU A 237 -1.87 5.09 -16.16
CA GLU A 237 -2.32 4.10 -15.20
C GLU A 237 -1.90 4.46 -13.79
N ASP A 238 -0.63 4.82 -13.59
CA ASP A 238 -0.11 5.21 -12.29
C ASP A 238 -0.94 6.35 -11.68
N ILE A 239 -1.20 7.41 -12.45
CA ILE A 239 -1.95 8.56 -11.92
C ILE A 239 -3.41 8.21 -11.61
N ARG A 240 -4.04 7.31 -12.39
CA ARG A 240 -5.38 6.80 -12.08
C ARG A 240 -5.42 6.00 -10.78
N ILE A 241 -4.44 5.14 -10.55
CA ILE A 241 -4.33 4.39 -9.30
C ILE A 241 -4.12 5.35 -8.13
N ILE A 242 -3.17 6.30 -8.25
CA ILE A 242 -2.89 7.33 -7.25
C ILE A 242 -4.19 8.05 -6.84
N LYS A 243 -4.93 8.59 -7.79
CA LYS A 243 -6.21 9.27 -7.52
C LYS A 243 -7.27 8.33 -6.93
N SER A 244 -7.34 7.07 -7.41
CA SER A 244 -8.30 6.09 -6.91
C SER A 244 -8.06 5.66 -5.47
N LEU A 245 -6.84 5.84 -4.96
CA LEU A 245 -6.43 5.58 -3.59
C LEU A 245 -6.50 6.82 -2.68
N ASN A 246 -7.14 7.90 -3.12
CA ASN A 246 -7.25 9.17 -2.40
C ASN A 246 -5.91 9.88 -2.13
N ILE A 247 -4.87 9.53 -2.88
CA ILE A 247 -3.57 10.19 -2.82
C ILE A 247 -3.68 11.52 -3.57
N ASN A 248 -3.22 12.61 -2.94
CA ASN A 248 -3.28 13.96 -3.51
C ASN A 248 -1.92 14.51 -3.93
N ALA A 249 -0.82 13.84 -3.55
CA ALA A 249 0.52 14.34 -3.80
C ALA A 249 1.51 13.23 -4.17
N VAL A 250 2.53 13.58 -4.96
CA VAL A 250 3.65 12.70 -5.32
C VAL A 250 4.95 13.47 -5.12
N ARG A 251 5.96 12.81 -4.52
CA ARG A 251 7.35 13.24 -4.61
C ARG A 251 8.01 12.46 -5.73
N THR A 252 8.65 13.16 -6.68
CA THR A 252 9.34 12.54 -7.81
C THR A 252 10.68 11.98 -7.37
N SER A 253 10.64 10.91 -6.60
CA SER A 253 11.82 10.30 -5.99
C SER A 253 12.69 9.55 -7.01
N HIS A 254 13.93 9.86 -7.17
CA HIS A 254 14.73 11.01 -6.68
C HIS A 254 15.32 11.74 -7.86
N TYR A 255 14.48 12.12 -8.83
CA TYR A 255 14.87 12.74 -10.10
C TYR A 255 13.66 13.31 -10.85
N PRO A 256 13.87 14.29 -11.75
CA PRO A 256 12.81 14.80 -12.58
C PRO A 256 12.20 13.71 -13.46
N ASN A 257 10.89 13.54 -13.39
CA ASN A 257 10.16 12.54 -14.15
C ASN A 257 10.04 12.95 -15.65
N ARG A 258 9.53 12.03 -16.47
CA ARG A 258 9.25 12.31 -17.90
C ARG A 258 8.30 13.50 -18.03
N SER A 259 8.53 14.41 -18.98
CA SER A 259 7.78 15.68 -19.13
C SER A 259 6.26 15.48 -19.16
N CYS A 260 5.76 14.44 -19.81
CA CYS A 260 4.31 14.17 -19.84
C CYS A 260 3.71 13.77 -18.48
N TRP A 261 4.53 13.41 -17.48
CA TRP A 261 4.05 13.17 -16.11
C TRP A 261 3.49 14.45 -15.48
N TYR A 262 4.17 15.56 -15.66
CA TYR A 262 3.76 16.86 -15.13
C TYR A 262 2.45 17.33 -15.79
N GLU A 263 2.33 17.14 -17.12
CA GLU A 263 1.07 17.42 -17.83
C GLU A 263 -0.10 16.60 -17.28
N LEU A 264 0.13 15.31 -16.97
CA LEU A 264 -0.88 14.46 -16.34
C LEU A 264 -1.19 14.92 -14.90
N CYS A 265 -0.19 15.32 -14.11
CA CYS A 265 -0.42 15.85 -12.77
C CYS A 265 -1.22 17.17 -12.80
N ASP A 266 -0.96 18.04 -13.77
CA ASP A 266 -1.75 19.26 -13.99
C ASP A 266 -3.21 18.95 -14.34
N GLU A 267 -3.45 17.97 -15.20
CA GLU A 267 -4.78 17.61 -15.73
C GLU A 267 -5.61 16.80 -14.72
N PHE A 268 -4.98 15.86 -14.01
CA PHE A 268 -5.67 14.99 -13.04
C PHE A 268 -5.74 15.57 -11.63
N GLY A 269 -4.97 16.62 -11.36
CA GLY A 269 -4.87 17.23 -10.05
C GLY A 269 -4.07 16.38 -9.06
N VAL A 270 -2.74 16.47 -9.15
CA VAL A 270 -1.81 15.87 -8.18
C VAL A 270 -0.75 16.92 -7.84
N TYR A 271 -0.54 17.18 -6.56
CA TYR A 271 0.53 18.05 -6.09
C TYR A 271 1.88 17.38 -6.23
N LEU A 272 2.91 18.13 -6.61
CA LEU A 272 4.27 17.60 -6.77
C LEU A 272 5.27 18.29 -5.86
N ILE A 273 6.11 17.48 -5.23
CA ILE A 273 7.47 17.85 -4.86
C ILE A 273 8.33 17.37 -6.02
N ASP A 274 8.86 18.31 -6.80
CA ASP A 274 9.73 18.01 -7.94
C ASP A 274 11.18 18.00 -7.48
N GLU A 275 11.87 16.87 -7.69
CA GLU A 275 13.16 16.62 -7.08
C GLU A 275 14.30 16.60 -8.08
N THR A 276 15.34 17.37 -7.76
CA THR A 276 16.59 17.43 -8.53
C THR A 276 17.24 16.06 -8.57
N ASN A 277 17.77 15.67 -9.72
CA ASN A 277 18.55 14.45 -9.90
C ASN A 277 19.88 14.52 -9.12
N LEU A 278 19.78 14.32 -7.81
CA LEU A 278 20.90 14.35 -6.88
C LEU A 278 20.65 13.38 -5.74
N GLU A 279 21.47 12.33 -5.69
CA GLU A 279 21.58 11.44 -4.53
C GLU A 279 23.00 10.88 -4.47
N THR A 280 23.52 10.75 -3.26
CA THR A 280 24.87 10.26 -3.02
C THR A 280 24.90 9.14 -2.00
N HIS A 281 23.96 8.16 -2.17
CA HIS A 281 23.66 7.11 -1.21
C HIS A 281 24.90 6.33 -0.73
N GLY A 282 25.81 5.97 -1.65
CA GLY A 282 27.01 5.23 -1.27
C GLY A 282 27.96 5.99 -0.34
N THR A 283 28.07 7.33 -0.49
CA THR A 283 28.85 8.15 0.46
C THR A 283 28.07 8.48 1.72
N TRP A 284 26.74 8.60 1.60
CA TRP A 284 25.82 8.79 2.71
C TRP A 284 25.80 7.58 3.65
N ALA A 285 25.61 6.37 3.12
CA ALA A 285 25.47 5.13 3.88
C ALA A 285 26.77 4.72 4.62
N VAL A 286 27.95 5.04 4.06
CA VAL A 286 29.24 4.68 4.65
C VAL A 286 29.63 5.59 5.82
N ASN A 287 29.01 6.76 5.96
CA ASN A 287 29.34 7.77 6.95
C ASN A 287 28.63 7.57 8.29
N THR A 288 28.78 6.41 8.90
CA THR A 288 28.21 6.09 10.21
C THR A 288 29.04 6.57 11.40
N GLY A 289 29.90 7.61 11.25
CA GLY A 289 30.73 8.11 12.34
C GLY A 289 31.41 9.43 12.07
N ASN A 290 32.15 9.95 13.06
CA ASN A 290 32.80 11.27 13.02
C ASN A 290 33.93 11.46 11.99
N GLU A 291 34.22 10.45 11.19
CA GLU A 291 35.30 10.50 10.17
C GLU A 291 34.73 10.00 8.84
N ALA A 292 33.94 10.85 8.19
CA ALA A 292 33.46 10.58 6.83
C ALA A 292 34.63 10.70 5.84
N PRO A 293 35.06 9.60 5.18
CA PRO A 293 36.21 9.70 4.22
C PRO A 293 35.82 10.49 2.96
N TYR A 294 34.53 10.60 2.66
CA TYR A 294 34.01 11.35 1.51
C TYR A 294 32.72 12.04 1.88
N ILE A 295 32.60 13.32 1.56
CA ILE A 295 31.38 14.12 1.69
C ILE A 295 31.02 14.62 0.29
N THR A 296 29.89 14.18 -0.23
CA THR A 296 29.43 14.51 -1.58
C THR A 296 27.96 14.93 -1.53
N PRO A 297 27.58 16.09 -2.14
CA PRO A 297 28.46 17.14 -2.62
C PRO A 297 29.06 17.96 -1.47
N GLY A 298 28.34 18.13 -0.33
CA GLY A 298 28.81 18.87 0.84
C GLY A 298 29.13 20.34 0.51
N SER A 299 30.39 20.70 0.72
CA SER A 299 30.91 22.04 0.39
C SER A 299 32.15 21.98 -0.53
N GLU A 300 32.20 20.94 -1.37
CA GLU A 300 33.32 20.71 -2.27
C GLU A 300 33.15 21.51 -3.58
N PRO A 301 34.00 22.53 -3.83
CA PRO A 301 33.79 23.45 -4.97
C PRO A 301 33.70 22.79 -6.33
N MET A 302 34.20 21.57 -6.48
CA MET A 302 34.18 20.82 -7.74
C MET A 302 32.79 20.34 -8.13
N TRP A 303 31.87 20.19 -7.18
CA TRP A 303 30.51 19.75 -7.44
C TRP A 303 29.51 20.88 -7.63
N LYS A 304 29.80 22.06 -7.14
CA LYS A 304 28.88 23.19 -7.07
C LYS A 304 28.21 23.53 -8.40
N GLU A 305 29.02 23.66 -9.48
CA GLU A 305 28.47 23.99 -10.80
C GLU A 305 27.58 22.86 -11.34
N ASN A 306 27.94 21.59 -11.08
CA ASN A 306 27.17 20.45 -11.54
C ASN A 306 25.79 20.35 -10.83
N VAL A 307 25.76 20.53 -9.50
CA VAL A 307 24.47 20.50 -8.77
C VAL A 307 23.59 21.69 -9.12
N LEU A 308 24.17 22.87 -9.38
CA LEU A 308 23.42 24.05 -9.85
C LEU A 308 22.86 23.84 -11.26
N ASP A 309 23.60 23.22 -12.17
CA ASP A 309 23.15 22.91 -13.52
C ASP A 309 21.93 21.96 -13.49
N ARG A 310 21.95 20.93 -12.62
CA ARG A 310 20.83 20.01 -12.40
C ARG A 310 19.58 20.73 -11.88
N ALA A 311 19.75 21.57 -10.86
CA ALA A 311 18.68 22.40 -10.31
C ALA A 311 18.08 23.36 -11.36
N GLN A 312 18.94 23.99 -12.17
CA GLN A 312 18.54 24.87 -13.24
C GLN A 312 17.80 24.12 -14.34
N SER A 313 18.32 22.97 -14.77
CA SER A 313 17.69 22.16 -15.83
C SER A 313 16.30 21.70 -15.44
N MET A 314 16.10 21.23 -14.21
CA MET A 314 14.78 20.88 -13.67
C MET A 314 13.85 22.10 -13.63
N LEU A 315 14.25 23.18 -12.97
CA LEU A 315 13.41 24.37 -12.82
C LEU A 315 13.00 24.94 -14.18
N GLU A 316 13.93 25.16 -15.11
CA GLU A 316 13.64 25.79 -16.41
C GLU A 316 12.71 24.90 -17.25
N ARG A 317 12.75 23.58 -17.12
CA ARG A 317 11.83 22.66 -17.78
C ARG A 317 10.42 22.72 -17.16
N ASP A 318 10.31 22.69 -15.81
CA ASP A 318 9.07 22.37 -15.10
C ASP A 318 8.39 23.60 -14.47
N LYS A 319 8.99 24.78 -14.56
CA LYS A 319 8.53 26.04 -13.91
C LYS A 319 7.11 26.48 -14.25
N ASN A 320 6.53 26.04 -15.37
CA ASN A 320 5.18 26.45 -15.81
C ASN A 320 4.07 25.51 -15.35
N HIS A 321 4.40 24.36 -14.69
CA HIS A 321 3.41 23.40 -14.22
C HIS A 321 2.74 23.85 -12.90
N PRO A 322 1.42 24.03 -12.84
CA PRO A 322 0.74 24.38 -11.60
C PRO A 322 0.78 23.28 -10.54
N SER A 323 0.96 22.02 -10.94
CA SER A 323 1.11 20.87 -10.02
C SER A 323 2.37 20.95 -9.18
N VAL A 324 3.47 21.51 -9.66
CA VAL A 324 4.72 21.67 -8.91
C VAL A 324 4.54 22.73 -7.84
N LEU A 325 4.52 22.32 -6.56
CA LEU A 325 4.39 23.24 -5.41
C LEU A 325 5.73 23.51 -4.73
N ILE A 326 6.62 22.53 -4.72
CA ILE A 326 7.87 22.54 -3.96
C ILE A 326 9.00 22.05 -4.87
N TRP A 327 10.11 22.78 -4.85
CA TRP A 327 11.38 22.34 -5.43
C TRP A 327 12.20 21.60 -4.39
N SER A 328 12.64 20.37 -4.68
CA SER A 328 13.51 19.61 -3.80
C SER A 328 14.94 19.61 -4.31
N CYS A 329 15.88 19.85 -3.41
CA CYS A 329 17.30 19.92 -3.76
C CYS A 329 17.92 18.53 -4.06
N GLY A 330 17.23 17.45 -3.71
CA GLY A 330 17.73 16.08 -3.89
C GLY A 330 17.40 15.20 -2.71
N ASN A 331 18.05 14.04 -2.64
CA ASN A 331 17.86 13.00 -1.64
C ASN A 331 19.21 12.55 -1.06
N GLU A 332 19.22 12.06 0.17
CA GLU A 332 20.32 11.36 0.88
C GLU A 332 21.74 11.77 0.47
N ALA A 333 21.99 13.06 0.52
CA ALA A 333 23.28 13.67 0.24
C ALA A 333 23.69 14.59 1.39
N HIS A 334 24.98 14.84 1.55
CA HIS A 334 25.47 15.66 2.65
C HIS A 334 25.13 17.14 2.43
N ALA A 335 24.40 17.74 3.37
CA ALA A 335 24.17 19.18 3.40
C ALA A 335 25.48 19.95 3.43
N GLY A 336 25.51 21.09 2.73
CA GLY A 336 26.69 21.95 2.63
C GLY A 336 26.42 23.18 1.78
N GLU A 337 27.49 23.92 1.44
CA GLU A 337 27.43 25.14 0.63
C GLU A 337 26.86 24.88 -0.78
N ASP A 338 27.06 23.68 -1.31
CA ASP A 338 26.60 23.35 -2.66
C ASP A 338 25.08 23.22 -2.72
N ILE A 339 24.46 22.46 -1.79
CA ILE A 339 23.01 22.34 -1.70
C ILE A 339 22.38 23.67 -1.23
N LEU A 340 23.05 24.44 -0.35
CA LEU A 340 22.60 25.77 0.00
C LEU A 340 22.58 26.71 -1.21
N ALA A 341 23.53 26.57 -2.13
CA ALA A 341 23.53 27.33 -3.38
C ALA A 341 22.36 26.95 -4.30
N MET A 342 21.97 25.65 -4.37
CA MET A 342 20.77 25.21 -5.09
C MET A 342 19.51 25.83 -4.49
N SER A 343 19.35 25.79 -3.17
CA SER A 343 18.20 26.39 -2.49
C SER A 343 18.08 27.89 -2.78
N ARG A 344 19.20 28.62 -2.68
CA ARG A 344 19.24 30.05 -3.03
C ARG A 344 18.87 30.30 -4.48
N PHE A 345 19.35 29.49 -5.40
CA PHE A 345 18.99 29.57 -6.81
C PHE A 345 17.46 29.41 -7.03
N PHE A 346 16.83 28.41 -6.38
CA PHE A 346 15.37 28.23 -6.46
C PHE A 346 14.60 29.44 -5.93
N HIS A 347 14.95 29.94 -4.73
CA HIS A 347 14.32 31.12 -4.14
C HIS A 347 14.51 32.40 -4.97
N GLU A 348 15.68 32.59 -5.56
CA GLU A 348 15.96 33.75 -6.42
C GLU A 348 15.20 33.68 -7.74
N ARG A 349 15.14 32.50 -8.37
CA ARG A 349 14.54 32.34 -9.69
C ARG A 349 13.02 32.18 -9.64
N ASN A 350 12.50 31.50 -8.60
CA ASN A 350 11.08 31.24 -8.45
C ASN A 350 10.58 31.37 -6.99
N PRO A 351 10.54 32.58 -6.45
CA PRO A 351 10.16 32.85 -5.06
C PRO A 351 8.75 32.48 -4.68
N GLU A 352 7.88 32.12 -5.65
CA GLU A 352 6.49 31.70 -5.41
C GLU A 352 6.36 30.22 -5.05
N ARG A 353 7.48 29.44 -5.02
CA ARG A 353 7.49 28.03 -4.62
C ARG A 353 8.45 27.84 -3.44
N LEU A 354 8.10 26.91 -2.58
CA LEU A 354 8.92 26.54 -1.44
C LEU A 354 10.04 25.59 -1.85
N VAL A 355 11.08 25.51 -1.02
CA VAL A 355 12.23 24.64 -1.22
C VAL A 355 12.27 23.57 -0.12
N HIS A 356 12.50 22.34 -0.51
CA HIS A 356 12.60 21.16 0.34
C HIS A 356 14.00 20.57 0.31
N TYR A 357 14.48 20.12 1.47
CA TYR A 357 15.61 19.23 1.60
C TYR A 357 15.62 18.58 2.99
N GLU A 358 15.70 17.25 3.08
CA GLU A 358 15.64 16.49 4.34
C GLU A 358 17.00 16.37 5.05
N GLY A 359 18.12 16.36 4.30
CA GLY A 359 19.45 16.13 4.84
C GLY A 359 19.95 17.15 5.88
N CYS A 360 19.19 18.26 6.05
CA CYS A 360 19.44 19.26 7.10
C CYS A 360 19.32 18.70 8.52
N VAL A 361 18.64 17.56 8.72
CA VAL A 361 18.52 16.92 10.04
C VAL A 361 19.86 16.41 10.56
N HIS A 362 20.78 16.09 9.66
CA HIS A 362 22.10 15.57 9.97
C HIS A 362 23.17 16.69 10.13
N ASP A 363 22.89 17.89 9.59
CA ASP A 363 23.74 19.08 9.80
C ASP A 363 22.89 20.34 9.93
N ARG A 364 22.54 20.66 11.16
CA ARG A 364 21.68 21.81 11.51
C ARG A 364 22.28 23.18 11.21
N ARG A 365 23.54 23.27 10.85
CA ARG A 365 24.18 24.52 10.37
C ARG A 365 23.57 25.00 9.06
N TYR A 366 23.02 24.07 8.30
CA TYR A 366 22.41 24.30 6.98
C TYR A 366 20.87 24.24 7.00
N SER A 367 20.25 24.46 8.16
CA SER A 367 18.78 24.42 8.28
C SER A 367 18.04 25.42 7.37
N ASP A 368 18.72 26.45 6.88
CA ASP A 368 18.18 27.45 5.95
C ASP A 368 18.01 26.96 4.51
N ILE A 369 18.48 25.76 4.19
CA ILE A 369 18.29 25.15 2.87
C ILE A 369 16.81 24.88 2.59
N THR A 370 16.04 24.48 3.59
CA THR A 370 14.64 24.03 3.45
C THR A 370 13.65 24.96 4.16
N ASP A 371 12.45 25.14 3.60
CA ASP A 371 11.39 25.96 4.18
C ASP A 371 10.53 25.20 5.21
N MET A 372 10.66 23.87 5.29
CA MET A 372 9.92 23.00 6.21
C MET A 372 10.88 22.06 6.96
N GLU A 373 10.47 21.55 8.09
CA GLU A 373 11.13 20.39 8.70
C GLU A 373 10.67 19.16 7.94
N SER A 374 11.63 18.41 7.43
CA SER A 374 11.38 17.17 6.72
C SER A 374 12.26 16.06 7.29
N ARG A 375 11.68 14.91 7.51
CA ARG A 375 12.39 13.73 8.04
C ARG A 375 11.96 12.48 7.30
N MET A 376 12.89 11.53 7.22
CA MET A 376 12.63 10.17 6.77
C MET A 376 12.35 9.28 7.98
N TYR A 377 11.29 8.48 7.93
CA TYR A 377 10.95 7.41 8.86
C TYR A 377 10.94 7.80 10.35
N ALA A 378 10.78 9.10 10.65
CA ALA A 378 10.59 9.55 12.01
C ALA A 378 9.28 8.99 12.58
N LYS A 379 9.35 8.46 13.80
CA LYS A 379 8.20 7.84 14.47
C LYS A 379 7.21 8.90 14.96
N PRO A 380 5.92 8.57 15.13
CA PRO A 380 4.90 9.52 15.59
C PRO A 380 5.27 10.27 16.85
N ASP A 381 5.95 9.63 17.80
CA ASP A 381 6.37 10.27 19.05
C ASP A 381 7.50 11.29 18.82
N GLU A 382 8.45 11.01 17.93
CA GLU A 382 9.52 11.95 17.55
C GLU A 382 8.97 13.17 16.80
N ILE A 383 7.95 12.94 15.96
CA ILE A 383 7.24 14.02 15.26
C ILE A 383 6.49 14.89 16.26
N ARG A 384 5.81 14.26 17.23
CA ARG A 384 5.09 14.97 18.30
C ARG A 384 6.04 15.82 19.13
N GLU A 385 7.21 15.30 19.51
CA GLU A 385 8.22 16.05 20.25
C GLU A 385 8.65 17.31 19.49
N TYR A 386 8.87 17.21 18.19
CA TYR A 386 9.18 18.38 17.36
C TYR A 386 8.03 19.39 17.35
N LEU A 387 6.79 18.97 17.12
CA LEU A 387 5.63 19.84 17.02
C LEU A 387 5.30 20.52 18.37
N GLU A 388 5.47 19.82 19.48
CA GLU A 388 5.27 20.39 20.84
C GLU A 388 6.34 21.42 21.21
N SER A 389 7.48 21.42 20.55
CA SER A 389 8.50 22.47 20.70
C SER A 389 8.07 23.84 20.17
N ARG A 390 6.91 23.93 19.51
CA ARG A 390 6.38 25.12 18.82
C ARG A 390 7.35 25.65 17.77
N PRO A 391 7.68 24.85 16.78
CA PRO A 391 8.65 25.22 15.77
C PRO A 391 8.13 26.33 14.86
N GLN A 392 9.03 26.99 14.13
CA GLN A 392 8.64 27.99 13.15
C GLN A 392 8.31 27.38 11.77
N LYS A 393 8.87 26.19 11.50
CA LYS A 393 8.66 25.48 10.23
C LYS A 393 7.60 24.40 10.40
N PRO A 394 6.70 24.22 9.43
CA PRO A 394 5.80 23.08 9.40
C PRO A 394 6.57 21.78 9.20
N TYR A 395 5.93 20.67 9.49
CA TYR A 395 6.49 19.33 9.39
C TYR A 395 5.86 18.54 8.24
N ILE A 396 6.69 17.86 7.47
CA ILE A 396 6.30 16.78 6.56
C ILE A 396 7.23 15.58 6.77
N SER A 397 6.71 14.36 6.54
CA SER A 397 7.56 13.18 6.35
C SER A 397 7.81 13.01 4.85
N CYS A 398 9.03 13.32 4.35
CA CYS A 398 9.33 13.09 2.93
C CYS A 398 9.31 11.61 2.59
N GLU A 399 9.59 10.76 3.58
CA GLU A 399 9.42 9.30 3.50
C GLU A 399 8.92 8.78 4.84
N TYR A 400 7.91 7.92 4.82
CA TYR A 400 7.39 7.20 5.97
C TYR A 400 6.65 5.93 5.56
N MET A 401 6.38 5.03 6.50
CA MET A 401 5.65 3.79 6.26
C MET A 401 6.29 2.99 5.12
N HIS A 402 7.53 2.52 5.34
CA HIS A 402 8.25 1.70 4.36
C HIS A 402 7.44 0.46 4.00
N ALA A 403 6.81 0.48 2.83
CA ALA A 403 5.78 -0.47 2.45
C ALA A 403 6.31 -1.81 1.93
N MET A 404 7.50 -2.22 2.38
CA MET A 404 8.17 -3.45 1.96
C MET A 404 7.40 -4.67 2.45
N GLY A 405 7.05 -5.56 1.51
CA GLY A 405 6.34 -6.80 1.80
C GLY A 405 5.03 -6.58 2.57
N ASN A 406 4.81 -7.36 3.61
CA ASN A 406 3.66 -7.26 4.49
C ASN A 406 3.92 -6.26 5.64
N SER A 407 3.52 -5.01 5.44
CA SER A 407 3.86 -3.85 6.26
C SER A 407 2.71 -2.84 6.36
N CYS A 408 3.02 -1.56 6.57
CA CYS A 408 2.06 -0.46 6.78
C CYS A 408 1.18 -0.62 8.03
N GLY A 409 1.65 -1.34 9.06
CA GLY A 409 1.00 -1.41 10.37
C GLY A 409 1.22 -0.14 11.17
N GLY A 410 0.16 0.39 11.78
CA GLY A 410 0.22 1.60 12.60
C GLY A 410 0.17 2.92 11.83
N MET A 411 -0.13 2.92 10.53
CA MET A 411 -0.22 4.13 9.71
C MET A 411 -1.24 5.14 10.26
N GLU A 412 -2.30 4.68 10.92
CA GLU A 412 -3.29 5.55 11.56
C GLU A 412 -2.71 6.50 12.60
N LYS A 413 -1.57 6.14 13.24
CA LYS A 413 -0.90 6.98 14.22
C LYS A 413 -0.31 8.24 13.60
N TYR A 414 0.14 8.16 12.34
CA TYR A 414 0.63 9.30 11.58
C TYR A 414 -0.50 10.18 11.09
N THR A 415 -1.53 9.60 10.48
CA THR A 415 -2.67 10.38 9.97
C THR A 415 -3.44 11.08 11.09
N LYS A 416 -3.40 10.55 12.32
CA LYS A 416 -4.00 11.21 13.47
C LYS A 416 -3.31 12.54 13.84
N LEU A 417 -2.01 12.68 13.60
CA LEU A 417 -1.27 13.90 13.90
C LEU A 417 -1.80 15.13 13.14
N GLU A 418 -2.46 14.93 11.98
CA GLU A 418 -3.04 16.02 11.19
C GLU A 418 -4.18 16.74 11.91
N TYR A 419 -4.86 16.04 12.85
CA TYR A 419 -5.94 16.59 13.67
C TYR A 419 -5.42 17.17 14.99
N ASP A 420 -4.31 16.62 15.50
CA ASP A 420 -3.74 17.02 16.78
C ASP A 420 -2.86 18.28 16.64
N TYR A 421 -2.24 18.49 15.44
CA TYR A 421 -1.26 19.56 15.21
C TYR A 421 -1.44 20.24 13.85
N GLU A 422 -1.70 21.54 13.85
CA GLU A 422 -1.88 22.32 12.62
C GLU A 422 -0.62 22.33 11.73
N GLN A 423 0.57 22.31 12.34
CA GLN A 423 1.85 22.30 11.63
C GLN A 423 2.28 20.93 11.12
N TYR A 424 1.57 19.83 11.46
CA TYR A 424 1.76 18.56 10.81
C TYR A 424 1.01 18.56 9.47
N GLN A 425 1.74 18.45 8.36
CA GLN A 425 1.15 18.60 7.03
C GLN A 425 1.33 17.33 6.19
N GLY A 426 1.29 16.16 6.84
CA GLY A 426 1.27 14.87 6.20
C GLY A 426 2.64 14.35 5.80
N GLY A 427 2.67 13.53 4.75
CA GLY A 427 3.90 12.90 4.29
C GLY A 427 3.70 12.05 3.04
N PHE A 428 4.80 11.40 2.62
CA PHE A 428 4.87 10.60 1.40
C PHE A 428 5.29 9.18 1.75
N ILE A 429 4.41 8.21 1.49
CA ILE A 429 4.69 6.78 1.75
C ILE A 429 5.84 6.34 0.84
N TRP A 430 6.77 5.57 1.36
CA TRP A 430 7.78 4.88 0.58
C TRP A 430 7.34 3.44 0.31
N ASP A 431 7.05 2.98 -0.95
CA ASP A 431 6.80 3.85 -2.10
C ASP A 431 5.52 3.44 -2.84
N PHE A 432 5.34 3.88 -4.07
CA PHE A 432 4.12 3.63 -4.86
C PHE A 432 4.02 2.19 -5.34
N ALA A 433 5.07 1.65 -5.97
CA ALA A 433 5.00 0.36 -6.65
C ALA A 433 6.28 -0.46 -6.53
N ASP A 434 6.13 -1.74 -6.19
CA ASP A 434 7.26 -2.68 -6.22
C ASP A 434 8.05 -2.55 -7.52
N GLN A 435 9.37 -2.52 -7.42
CA GLN A 435 10.27 -2.50 -8.57
C GLN A 435 10.81 -3.92 -8.82
N ALA A 436 10.20 -4.63 -9.76
CA ALA A 436 10.63 -5.96 -10.18
C ALA A 436 10.37 -6.17 -11.67
N ILE A 437 11.25 -6.89 -12.36
CA ILE A 437 11.15 -7.16 -13.79
C ILE A 437 10.36 -8.44 -14.03
N LEU A 438 9.29 -8.39 -14.79
CA LEU A 438 8.47 -9.55 -15.15
C LEU A 438 9.13 -10.35 -16.28
N THR A 439 9.28 -11.65 -16.05
CA THR A 439 9.82 -12.58 -17.05
C THR A 439 8.86 -13.75 -17.30
N ARG A 440 8.95 -14.35 -18.46
CA ARG A 440 8.29 -15.61 -18.80
C ARG A 440 9.34 -16.66 -19.15
N ASP A 441 9.33 -17.80 -18.46
CA ASP A 441 10.32 -18.87 -18.61
C ASP A 441 11.77 -18.33 -18.55
N GLY A 442 12.03 -17.37 -17.66
CA GLY A 442 13.31 -16.72 -17.47
C GLY A 442 13.72 -15.70 -18.55
N LYS A 443 12.84 -15.41 -19.52
CA LYS A 443 13.07 -14.43 -20.59
C LYS A 443 12.24 -13.17 -20.33
N LEU A 444 12.79 -12.01 -20.71
CA LEU A 444 12.04 -10.75 -20.69
C LEU A 444 10.78 -10.89 -21.55
N ILE A 445 9.71 -10.26 -21.09
CA ILE A 445 8.46 -10.23 -21.84
C ILE A 445 8.57 -9.13 -22.90
N ASP A 446 8.28 -9.47 -24.16
CA ASP A 446 8.23 -8.50 -25.26
C ASP A 446 6.89 -7.75 -25.32
N GLU A 447 6.86 -6.67 -26.12
CA GLU A 447 5.72 -5.77 -26.20
C GLU A 447 4.40 -6.42 -26.63
N ASP A 448 4.45 -7.45 -27.48
CA ASP A 448 3.25 -8.15 -27.96
C ASP A 448 2.53 -8.91 -26.85
N VAL A 449 3.26 -9.29 -25.81
CA VAL A 449 2.71 -9.97 -24.63
C VAL A 449 2.09 -8.96 -23.67
N ILE A 450 2.65 -7.73 -23.56
CA ILE A 450 2.13 -6.66 -22.72
C ILE A 450 0.71 -6.27 -23.13
N GLY A 451 0.43 -6.16 -24.42
CA GLY A 451 -0.90 -5.83 -24.94
C GLY A 451 -1.99 -6.79 -24.47
N ARG A 452 -1.65 -8.05 -24.18
CA ARG A 452 -2.56 -9.04 -23.61
C ARG A 452 -2.68 -8.97 -22.09
N TYR A 453 -1.61 -8.59 -21.38
CA TYR A 453 -1.60 -8.45 -19.92
C TYR A 453 -1.93 -7.02 -19.46
N GLY A 454 -1.57 -6.01 -20.21
CA GLY A 454 -1.97 -4.63 -19.96
C GLY A 454 -3.49 -4.36 -20.06
N ASN A 455 -4.24 -5.26 -20.70
CA ASN A 455 -5.71 -5.24 -20.71
C ASN A 455 -6.35 -6.07 -19.59
N VAL A 456 -5.59 -6.80 -18.77
CA VAL A 456 -6.06 -7.49 -17.55
C VAL A 456 -6.13 -6.51 -16.36
N ARG A 457 -6.27 -5.26 -16.62
CA ARG A 457 -6.25 -4.12 -15.69
C ARG A 457 -7.55 -3.87 -14.95
N THR A 458 -8.43 -4.82 -14.91
CA THR A 458 -9.57 -4.81 -14.01
C THR A 458 -9.31 -5.87 -12.95
N TYR A 459 -8.97 -5.47 -11.74
CA TYR A 459 -9.08 -6.19 -10.46
C TYR A 459 -9.24 -7.74 -10.47
N GLU A 460 -9.04 -8.38 -11.61
CA GLU A 460 -8.97 -9.82 -11.72
C GLU A 460 -7.55 -10.24 -11.34
N LYS A 461 -7.46 -11.00 -10.26
CA LYS A 461 -6.22 -11.65 -9.82
C LYS A 461 -5.56 -12.33 -11.02
N LEU A 462 -4.22 -12.23 -11.10
CA LEU A 462 -3.47 -13.07 -12.04
C LEU A 462 -4.00 -14.49 -11.91
N PRO A 463 -4.35 -15.16 -13.01
CA PRO A 463 -4.62 -16.60 -12.93
C PRO A 463 -3.40 -17.19 -12.22
N ASN A 464 -3.67 -18.07 -11.23
CA ASN A 464 -2.65 -18.75 -10.42
C ASN A 464 -1.37 -18.87 -11.21
N ILE A 465 -0.30 -18.21 -10.75
CA ILE A 465 1.00 -18.31 -11.40
C ILE A 465 1.32 -19.79 -11.42
N THR A 466 1.19 -20.41 -12.58
CA THR A 466 1.64 -21.79 -12.73
C THR A 466 3.14 -21.76 -12.54
N PRO A 467 3.71 -22.51 -11.58
CA PRO A 467 5.14 -22.55 -11.37
C PRO A 467 5.85 -22.72 -12.73
N GLY A 468 6.81 -21.81 -13.03
CA GLY A 468 7.61 -21.84 -14.24
C GLY A 468 7.12 -21.00 -15.44
N SER A 469 5.96 -20.29 -15.38
CA SER A 469 5.51 -19.49 -16.53
C SER A 469 5.83 -18.00 -16.40
N LEU A 470 5.47 -17.37 -15.30
CA LEU A 470 5.72 -15.94 -15.02
C LEU A 470 6.46 -15.80 -13.70
N GLU A 471 7.44 -14.91 -13.67
CA GLU A 471 8.24 -14.65 -12.48
C GLU A 471 8.69 -13.20 -12.45
N PHE A 472 8.60 -12.57 -11.27
CA PHE A 472 9.22 -11.29 -11.01
C PHE A 472 10.68 -11.47 -10.62
N LYS A 473 11.57 -10.79 -11.33
CA LYS A 473 13.01 -10.77 -11.11
C LYS A 473 13.41 -9.49 -10.39
N VAL A 474 14.28 -9.64 -9.42
CA VAL A 474 14.82 -8.57 -8.59
C VAL A 474 16.34 -8.54 -8.65
N GLY A 475 16.99 -7.68 -7.88
CA GLY A 475 18.44 -7.56 -7.81
C GLY A 475 19.13 -8.91 -7.63
N GLY A 476 20.15 -9.19 -8.44
CA GLY A 476 20.94 -10.42 -8.44
C GLY A 476 20.38 -11.56 -9.30
N ASP A 477 19.13 -11.49 -9.72
CA ASP A 477 18.51 -12.54 -10.54
C ASP A 477 19.06 -12.62 -11.98
N PHE A 478 19.63 -11.52 -12.47
CA PHE A 478 20.33 -11.45 -13.74
C PHE A 478 21.83 -11.65 -13.58
N LYS A 479 22.28 -12.17 -12.40
CA LYS A 479 23.67 -12.47 -12.03
C LYS A 479 24.56 -11.22 -11.86
N GLU A 480 23.98 -10.05 -11.76
CA GLU A 480 24.68 -8.82 -11.42
C GLU A 480 25.13 -8.79 -9.95
N ARG A 481 26.23 -8.12 -9.69
CA ARG A 481 26.78 -7.85 -8.35
C ARG A 481 27.53 -6.51 -8.37
N PRO A 482 27.41 -5.66 -7.32
CA PRO A 482 26.56 -5.80 -6.14
C PRO A 482 25.06 -5.70 -6.46
N CYS A 483 24.18 -6.10 -5.52
CA CYS A 483 22.75 -5.97 -5.63
C CYS A 483 22.09 -6.01 -4.24
N ASP A 484 20.91 -5.44 -4.13
CA ASP A 484 20.11 -5.37 -2.89
C ASP A 484 18.91 -6.33 -2.89
N TYR A 485 18.99 -7.36 -3.75
CA TYR A 485 17.97 -8.42 -3.90
C TYR A 485 16.57 -7.85 -4.13
N TYR A 486 15.60 -8.16 -3.24
CA TYR A 486 14.21 -7.73 -3.35
C TYR A 486 13.90 -6.47 -2.53
N PHE A 487 14.91 -5.72 -2.07
CA PHE A 487 14.72 -4.53 -1.22
C PHE A 487 13.86 -3.46 -1.90
N SER A 488 13.84 -3.43 -3.23
CA SER A 488 12.97 -2.59 -4.06
C SER A 488 11.50 -3.08 -4.16
N GLY A 489 11.10 -4.08 -3.35
CA GLY A 489 9.73 -4.58 -3.23
C GLY A 489 8.94 -3.86 -2.12
N ASP A 490 8.88 -2.55 -2.17
CA ASP A 490 8.41 -1.66 -1.12
C ASP A 490 7.17 -0.82 -1.52
N GLY A 491 6.48 -1.24 -2.58
CA GLY A 491 5.29 -0.55 -3.09
C GLY A 491 3.99 -0.82 -2.34
N ILE A 492 3.11 0.19 -2.28
CA ILE A 492 1.71 -0.01 -1.87
C ILE A 492 0.89 -0.74 -2.95
N VAL A 493 1.43 -0.83 -4.17
CA VAL A 493 0.92 -1.69 -5.23
C VAL A 493 2.03 -2.62 -5.72
N PHE A 494 1.64 -3.76 -6.30
CA PHE A 494 2.61 -4.69 -6.88
C PHE A 494 3.25 -4.14 -8.15
N ALA A 495 4.36 -4.72 -8.59
CA ALA A 495 5.10 -4.31 -9.79
C ALA A 495 4.24 -4.28 -11.07
N ASP A 496 3.22 -5.12 -11.17
CA ASP A 496 2.24 -5.18 -12.26
C ASP A 496 1.04 -4.23 -12.06
N ARG A 497 1.12 -3.32 -11.11
CA ARG A 497 0.09 -2.30 -10.77
C ARG A 497 -1.20 -2.87 -10.16
N LYS A 498 -1.22 -4.14 -9.76
CA LYS A 498 -2.31 -4.64 -8.93
C LYS A 498 -2.22 -4.07 -7.52
N LEU A 499 -3.38 -3.78 -6.95
CA LEU A 499 -3.43 -3.29 -5.58
C LEU A 499 -2.96 -4.38 -4.62
N SER A 500 -2.04 -4.03 -3.74
CA SER A 500 -1.69 -4.87 -2.60
C SER A 500 -2.70 -4.68 -1.47
N PRO A 501 -2.75 -5.57 -0.48
CA PRO A 501 -3.63 -5.38 0.69
C PRO A 501 -3.40 -4.07 1.45
N LYS A 502 -2.19 -3.51 1.40
CA LYS A 502 -1.82 -2.21 1.98
C LYS A 502 -2.62 -1.06 1.38
N ALA A 503 -2.93 -1.13 0.08
CA ALA A 503 -3.69 -0.11 -0.64
C ALA A 503 -5.09 0.12 -0.05
N GLN A 504 -5.72 -0.92 0.52
CA GLN A 504 -7.01 -0.79 1.22
C GLN A 504 -6.90 0.12 2.44
N GLU A 505 -5.85 -0.04 3.23
CA GLU A 505 -5.58 0.79 4.40
C GLU A 505 -5.27 2.23 4.02
N VAL A 506 -4.36 2.43 3.05
CA VAL A 506 -4.00 3.76 2.53
C VAL A 506 -5.22 4.50 2.01
N LYS A 507 -6.04 3.85 1.17
CA LYS A 507 -7.25 4.46 0.62
C LYS A 507 -8.21 4.93 1.70
N TYR A 508 -8.40 4.15 2.77
CA TYR A 508 -9.29 4.49 3.87
C TYR A 508 -8.75 5.65 4.70
N LEU A 509 -7.49 5.59 5.08
CA LEU A 509 -6.88 6.63 5.92
C LEU A 509 -6.76 7.97 5.18
N TYR A 510 -6.58 7.93 3.86
CA TYR A 510 -6.46 9.12 3.01
C TYR A 510 -7.81 9.67 2.48
N GLN A 511 -8.94 9.03 2.77
CA GLN A 511 -10.24 9.55 2.33
C GLN A 511 -10.53 10.92 2.96
N ASN A 512 -11.08 11.86 2.16
CA ASN A 512 -11.46 13.20 2.60
C ASN A 512 -12.93 13.31 3.04
N ILE A 513 -13.74 12.30 2.74
CA ILE A 513 -15.13 12.24 3.22
C ILE A 513 -15.17 11.24 4.37
N LYS A 514 -15.37 11.72 5.61
CA LYS A 514 -15.51 10.87 6.79
C LYS A 514 -16.99 10.60 7.06
N LEU A 515 -17.32 9.34 7.34
CA LEU A 515 -18.68 8.88 7.50
C LEU A 515 -18.86 8.24 8.87
N HIS A 516 -19.50 8.97 9.80
CA HIS A 516 -19.74 8.49 11.15
C HIS A 516 -21.20 8.07 11.30
N LEU A 517 -21.42 6.78 11.61
CA LEU A 517 -22.74 6.19 11.66
C LEU A 517 -23.25 6.05 13.09
N THR A 518 -24.49 6.45 13.28
CA THR A 518 -25.27 6.25 14.53
C THR A 518 -26.63 5.63 14.19
N LYS A 519 -27.35 5.17 15.21
CA LYS A 519 -28.72 4.65 15.03
C LYS A 519 -29.70 5.71 14.48
N GLN A 520 -29.36 6.99 14.59
CA GLN A 520 -30.18 8.11 14.13
C GLN A 520 -29.87 8.55 12.70
N GLY A 521 -28.70 8.20 12.17
CA GLY A 521 -28.28 8.64 10.84
C GLY A 521 -26.77 8.64 10.65
N VAL A 522 -26.35 9.39 9.66
CA VAL A 522 -24.94 9.52 9.22
C VAL A 522 -24.49 10.95 9.38
N LEU A 523 -23.40 11.19 10.09
CA LEU A 523 -22.66 12.44 10.04
C LEU A 523 -21.65 12.35 8.89
N ILE A 524 -21.77 13.24 7.93
CA ILE A 524 -20.84 13.41 6.81
C ILE A 524 -19.95 14.58 7.18
N VAL A 525 -18.63 14.35 7.24
CA VAL A 525 -17.62 15.40 7.38
C VAL A 525 -16.86 15.48 6.07
N ASN A 526 -16.95 16.60 5.38
CA ASN A 526 -16.25 16.84 4.12
C ASN A 526 -14.93 17.59 4.39
N GLU A 527 -13.83 16.87 4.44
CA GLU A 527 -12.48 17.42 4.64
C GLU A 527 -11.81 17.88 3.33
N ASN A 528 -12.52 17.85 2.18
CA ASN A 528 -12.01 18.45 0.98
C ASN A 528 -11.84 19.96 1.17
N LEU A 529 -10.83 20.53 0.52
CA LEU A 529 -10.56 21.95 0.59
C LEU A 529 -11.45 22.77 -0.33
N PHE A 530 -11.82 22.23 -1.49
CA PHE A 530 -12.49 22.97 -2.57
C PHE A 530 -13.69 22.24 -3.16
N GLU A 531 -13.79 20.93 -3.04
CA GLU A 531 -14.84 20.11 -3.63
C GLU A 531 -15.96 19.83 -2.63
N SER A 532 -17.21 20.07 -3.01
CA SER A 532 -18.37 19.63 -2.23
C SER A 532 -18.70 18.16 -2.49
N THR A 533 -19.70 17.62 -1.81
CA THR A 533 -20.12 16.23 -2.00
C THR A 533 -21.26 16.08 -3.00
N ASP A 534 -21.53 17.06 -3.86
CA ASP A 534 -22.65 17.08 -4.80
C ASP A 534 -22.59 15.98 -5.88
N ASP A 535 -21.38 15.49 -6.20
CA ASP A 535 -21.14 14.42 -7.19
C ASP A 535 -21.13 13.02 -6.58
N TYR A 536 -21.59 12.88 -5.30
CA TYR A 536 -21.60 11.61 -4.59
C TYR A 536 -22.99 11.16 -4.18
N MET A 537 -23.27 9.86 -4.41
CA MET A 537 -24.39 9.13 -3.80
C MET A 537 -23.93 8.44 -2.52
N PHE A 538 -24.64 8.64 -1.46
CA PHE A 538 -24.40 7.92 -0.21
C PHE A 538 -25.28 6.66 -0.15
N GLU A 539 -24.64 5.50 -0.17
CA GLU A 539 -25.28 4.21 -0.03
C GLU A 539 -25.19 3.74 1.42
N VAL A 540 -26.32 3.55 2.08
CA VAL A 540 -26.40 3.13 3.48
C VAL A 540 -26.96 1.72 3.57
N ARG A 541 -26.39 0.91 4.45
CA ARG A 541 -26.83 -0.48 4.69
C ARG A 541 -26.91 -0.76 6.18
N LEU A 542 -27.87 -1.61 6.55
CA LEU A 542 -27.89 -2.30 7.83
C LEU A 542 -27.52 -3.76 7.59
N LEU A 543 -26.41 -4.19 8.19
CA LEU A 543 -25.99 -5.59 8.18
C LEU A 543 -26.46 -6.26 9.46
N LYS A 544 -26.94 -7.51 9.37
CA LYS A 544 -27.19 -8.42 10.48
C LYS A 544 -26.38 -9.68 10.25
N ASP A 545 -25.51 -10.04 11.19
CA ASP A 545 -24.58 -11.16 11.07
C ASP A 545 -23.81 -11.15 9.73
N GLY A 546 -23.34 -9.95 9.33
CA GLY A 546 -22.61 -9.70 8.10
C GLY A 546 -23.43 -9.67 6.81
N LYS A 547 -24.75 -9.92 6.85
CA LYS A 547 -25.65 -9.89 5.69
C LYS A 547 -26.46 -8.60 5.67
N ALA A 548 -26.53 -7.95 4.51
CA ALA A 548 -27.39 -6.78 4.34
C ALA A 548 -28.86 -7.18 4.49
N VAL A 549 -29.51 -6.63 5.51
CA VAL A 549 -30.96 -6.81 5.76
C VAL A 549 -31.79 -5.59 5.34
N TRP A 550 -31.11 -4.46 5.13
CA TRP A 550 -31.71 -3.24 4.62
C TRP A 550 -30.66 -2.41 3.89
N ALA A 551 -31.11 -1.66 2.89
CA ALA A 551 -30.30 -0.71 2.15
C ALA A 551 -31.12 0.52 1.75
N GLY A 552 -30.49 1.66 1.69
CA GLY A 552 -31.04 2.91 1.23
C GLY A 552 -29.97 3.79 0.59
N THR A 553 -30.39 4.81 -0.14
CA THR A 553 -29.49 5.78 -0.77
C THR A 553 -30.02 7.19 -0.57
N PHE A 554 -29.10 8.16 -0.51
CA PHE A 554 -29.43 9.59 -0.53
C PHE A 554 -28.27 10.37 -1.16
N ALA A 555 -28.57 11.54 -1.72
CA ALA A 555 -27.59 12.52 -2.12
C ALA A 555 -27.58 13.68 -1.10
N ARG A 556 -26.41 14.23 -0.84
CA ARG A 556 -26.22 15.45 -0.05
C ARG A 556 -25.07 16.24 -0.62
N ASP A 557 -25.26 17.55 -0.67
CA ASP A 557 -24.23 18.51 -1.04
C ASP A 557 -23.71 19.17 0.25
N VAL A 558 -22.65 18.62 0.80
CA VAL A 558 -21.93 19.16 1.95
C VAL A 558 -20.76 19.95 1.42
N ALA A 559 -20.72 21.23 1.72
CA ALA A 559 -19.66 22.12 1.23
C ALA A 559 -18.27 21.69 1.73
N ALA A 560 -17.24 22.10 1.02
CA ALA A 560 -15.84 21.83 1.39
C ALA A 560 -15.52 22.42 2.78
N GLY A 561 -14.98 21.59 3.67
CA GLY A 561 -14.65 21.94 5.05
C GLY A 561 -15.83 21.97 6.02
N GLU A 562 -17.01 21.54 5.60
CA GLU A 562 -18.23 21.56 6.41
C GLU A 562 -18.66 20.13 6.81
N GLU A 563 -19.58 20.04 7.76
CA GLU A 563 -20.19 18.78 8.19
C GLU A 563 -21.72 18.87 8.21
N GLU A 564 -22.40 17.77 7.92
CA GLU A 564 -23.86 17.67 7.99
C GLU A 564 -24.30 16.31 8.55
N PHE A 565 -25.22 16.35 9.51
CA PHE A 565 -25.89 15.14 9.99
C PHE A 565 -27.16 14.85 9.16
N VAL A 566 -27.18 13.69 8.51
CA VAL A 566 -28.31 13.24 7.70
C VAL A 566 -29.09 12.17 8.47
N PRO A 567 -30.35 12.44 8.89
CA PRO A 567 -31.17 11.44 9.55
C PRO A 567 -31.47 10.27 8.61
N VAL A 568 -31.25 9.03 9.09
CA VAL A 568 -31.55 7.79 8.39
C VAL A 568 -32.43 6.91 9.29
N SER A 569 -33.59 6.52 8.79
CA SER A 569 -34.48 5.62 9.52
C SER A 569 -34.08 4.16 9.30
N PHE A 570 -33.16 3.67 10.10
CA PHE A 570 -32.81 2.24 10.10
C PHE A 570 -33.98 1.41 10.63
N PRO A 571 -34.16 0.17 10.12
CA PRO A 571 -35.13 -0.77 10.72
C PRO A 571 -34.79 -1.07 12.18
N SER A 572 -35.83 -1.53 12.94
CA SER A 572 -35.63 -1.95 14.33
C SER A 572 -34.62 -3.11 14.42
N MET A 573 -33.70 -3.01 15.39
CA MET A 573 -32.70 -4.03 15.70
C MET A 573 -33.18 -4.87 16.90
N GLU A 574 -34.28 -5.57 16.75
CA GLU A 574 -34.94 -6.29 17.85
C GLU A 574 -34.65 -7.80 17.86
N ASP A 575 -34.33 -8.39 16.73
CA ASP A 575 -33.99 -9.80 16.64
C ASP A 575 -32.55 -10.07 17.10
N ASP A 576 -32.32 -11.25 17.66
CA ASP A 576 -30.98 -11.70 18.03
C ASP A 576 -30.03 -11.65 16.83
N GLY A 577 -28.86 -11.08 17.04
CA GLY A 577 -27.83 -10.95 16.02
C GLY A 577 -26.82 -9.81 16.28
N GLU A 578 -25.80 -9.76 15.48
CA GLU A 578 -24.82 -8.68 15.46
C GLU A 578 -25.15 -7.71 14.32
N TYR A 579 -25.39 -6.44 14.67
CA TYR A 579 -25.77 -5.41 13.72
C TYR A 579 -24.64 -4.42 13.47
N VAL A 580 -24.41 -4.09 12.20
CA VAL A 580 -23.46 -3.08 11.75
C VAL A 580 -24.14 -2.18 10.74
N MET A 581 -24.02 -0.88 10.93
CA MET A 581 -24.41 0.13 9.93
C MET A 581 -23.20 0.45 9.05
N GLU A 582 -23.39 0.52 7.74
CA GLU A 582 -22.38 0.87 6.76
C GLU A 582 -22.87 2.03 5.90
N CYS A 583 -21.98 2.98 5.58
CA CYS A 583 -22.22 4.00 4.57
C CYS A 583 -21.02 4.07 3.61
N ARG A 584 -21.30 4.31 2.32
CA ARG A 584 -20.30 4.50 1.27
C ARG A 584 -20.63 5.73 0.47
N ALA A 585 -19.63 6.57 0.19
CA ALA A 585 -19.73 7.66 -0.77
C ALA A 585 -19.31 7.14 -2.15
N VAL A 586 -20.24 7.13 -3.09
CA VAL A 586 -20.10 6.52 -4.41
C VAL A 586 -20.22 7.60 -5.47
N LEU A 587 -19.24 7.68 -6.35
CA LEU A 587 -19.19 8.68 -7.42
C LEU A 587 -20.33 8.51 -8.42
N MET A 588 -21.11 9.59 -8.66
CA MET A 588 -22.22 9.61 -9.62
C MET A 588 -21.79 9.98 -11.03
N GLY A 589 -20.77 10.84 -11.16
CA GLY A 589 -20.22 11.31 -12.42
C GLY A 589 -18.99 10.51 -12.88
N TYR A 590 -18.63 10.67 -14.14
CA TYR A 590 -17.34 10.20 -14.67
C TYR A 590 -16.23 11.19 -14.30
N ARG A 591 -15.10 10.65 -13.84
CA ARG A 591 -13.86 11.39 -13.64
C ARG A 591 -12.77 10.81 -14.56
N PRO A 592 -11.76 11.57 -15.00
CA PRO A 592 -10.67 11.03 -15.83
C PRO A 592 -9.96 9.80 -15.21
N TRP A 593 -10.02 9.67 -13.87
CA TRP A 593 -9.37 8.63 -13.10
C TRP A 593 -10.33 7.56 -12.55
N ALA A 594 -11.67 7.76 -12.64
CA ALA A 594 -12.64 6.80 -12.09
C ALA A 594 -13.95 6.79 -12.89
N ASN A 595 -14.53 5.60 -12.99
CA ASN A 595 -15.86 5.42 -13.55
C ASN A 595 -16.96 5.73 -12.52
N VAL A 596 -18.17 5.95 -12.99
CA VAL A 596 -19.38 5.96 -12.17
C VAL A 596 -19.45 4.69 -11.33
N GLY A 597 -19.79 4.82 -10.06
CA GLY A 597 -19.83 3.71 -9.12
C GLY A 597 -18.54 3.52 -8.30
N HIS A 598 -17.51 4.33 -8.55
CA HIS A 598 -16.30 4.28 -7.73
C HIS A 598 -16.60 4.68 -6.29
N VAL A 599 -16.19 3.83 -5.33
CA VAL A 599 -16.30 4.11 -3.91
C VAL A 599 -15.12 4.97 -3.47
N ALA A 600 -15.37 6.23 -3.20
CA ALA A 600 -14.34 7.17 -2.75
C ALA A 600 -14.09 7.07 -1.24
N ALA A 601 -15.14 6.83 -0.46
CA ALA A 601 -15.04 6.74 0.99
C ALA A 601 -16.06 5.76 1.56
N TRP A 602 -15.76 5.24 2.75
CA TRP A 602 -16.68 4.39 3.51
C TRP A 602 -16.49 4.55 5.01
N GLY A 603 -17.53 4.17 5.75
CA GLY A 603 -17.52 4.08 7.20
C GLY A 603 -18.43 2.96 7.68
N GLN A 604 -18.09 2.34 8.80
CA GLN A 604 -18.93 1.39 9.53
C GLN A 604 -19.08 1.81 10.98
N SER A 605 -20.25 1.49 11.58
CA SER A 605 -20.42 1.63 13.03
C SER A 605 -19.70 0.50 13.77
N GLU A 606 -19.44 0.71 15.06
CA GLU A 606 -19.11 -0.41 15.95
C GLU A 606 -20.25 -1.45 15.93
N PRO A 607 -19.92 -2.76 16.02
CA PRO A 607 -20.89 -3.82 16.05
C PRO A 607 -21.80 -3.73 17.30
N ALA A 608 -23.11 -3.82 17.08
CA ALA A 608 -24.10 -3.84 18.15
C ALA A 608 -24.70 -5.25 18.29
N VAL A 609 -24.40 -5.94 19.39
CA VAL A 609 -24.94 -7.29 19.67
C VAL A 609 -26.28 -7.17 20.40
N VAL A 610 -27.35 -7.68 19.78
CA VAL A 610 -28.68 -7.78 20.38
C VAL A 610 -28.92 -9.23 20.80
N LYS A 611 -29.21 -9.46 22.09
CA LYS A 611 -29.64 -10.74 22.63
C LYS A 611 -31.06 -10.61 23.23
N ASN A 612 -32.00 -11.34 22.72
CA ASN A 612 -33.37 -11.26 23.16
C ASN A 612 -33.63 -12.31 24.27
N VAL A 613 -33.56 -11.93 25.53
CA VAL A 613 -33.70 -12.82 26.69
C VAL A 613 -35.06 -13.59 26.72
N LYS A 614 -36.04 -13.16 25.90
CA LYS A 614 -37.38 -13.81 25.85
C LYS A 614 -37.44 -15.00 24.89
N LEU A 615 -36.53 -15.13 23.92
CA LEU A 615 -36.56 -16.23 22.94
C LEU A 615 -35.90 -17.51 23.44
N ASP A 616 -35.05 -17.43 24.47
CA ASP A 616 -34.41 -18.63 25.07
C ASP A 616 -35.41 -19.63 25.67
N LYS A 617 -36.65 -19.24 25.92
CA LYS A 617 -37.70 -20.16 26.42
C LYS A 617 -38.54 -20.83 25.33
N ALA A 618 -38.54 -20.32 24.10
CA ALA A 618 -39.31 -20.88 22.99
C ALA A 618 -38.51 -21.83 22.07
N GLN A 619 -37.19 -21.85 22.17
CA GLN A 619 -36.33 -22.80 21.47
C GLN A 619 -35.93 -24.05 22.28
N GLN A 620 -36.51 -24.22 23.47
CA GLN A 620 -36.28 -25.39 24.33
C GLN A 620 -37.10 -26.65 23.95
N ASP A 621 -37.85 -26.66 22.84
CA ASP A 621 -38.39 -27.88 22.26
C ASP A 621 -37.43 -28.54 21.23
N ASN A 622 -36.13 -28.42 21.43
CA ASN A 622 -35.18 -29.20 20.66
C ASN A 622 -35.13 -30.63 21.25
N GLU A 623 -35.39 -31.62 20.39
CA GLU A 623 -35.11 -33.04 20.68
C GLU A 623 -33.74 -33.15 21.36
N VAL A 624 -33.76 -33.76 22.56
CA VAL A 624 -32.52 -33.97 23.31
C VAL A 624 -31.60 -34.87 22.50
N LYS A 625 -30.54 -34.34 21.95
CA LYS A 625 -29.53 -35.12 21.21
C LYS A 625 -28.71 -35.96 22.17
N TYR A 626 -28.39 -37.17 21.76
CA TYR A 626 -27.59 -38.13 22.49
C TYR A 626 -26.42 -38.58 21.63
N PHE A 627 -25.33 -39.03 22.27
CA PHE A 627 -24.32 -39.78 21.55
C PHE A 627 -24.88 -41.14 21.12
N ASP A 628 -24.55 -41.51 19.86
CA ASP A 628 -24.87 -42.86 19.37
C ASP A 628 -23.96 -43.90 20.01
N ASP A 629 -22.68 -43.55 20.16
CA ASP A 629 -21.67 -44.43 20.72
C ASP A 629 -20.49 -43.65 21.32
N VAL A 630 -19.90 -44.12 22.42
CA VAL A 630 -18.70 -43.62 23.05
C VAL A 630 -17.86 -44.80 23.46
N VAL A 631 -16.74 -44.99 22.80
CA VAL A 631 -15.83 -46.14 23.02
C VAL A 631 -14.48 -45.66 23.53
N MET A 632 -14.11 -46.13 24.69
CA MET A 632 -12.76 -45.96 25.26
C MET A 632 -11.89 -47.16 24.90
N GLY A 633 -10.91 -46.94 24.01
CA GLY A 633 -9.86 -47.90 23.70
C GLY A 633 -8.59 -47.66 24.50
N ALA A 634 -7.64 -48.58 24.40
CA ALA A 634 -6.32 -48.43 25.02
C ALA A 634 -5.54 -47.23 24.44
N THR A 635 -5.68 -46.99 23.14
CA THR A 635 -4.90 -46.00 22.38
C THR A 635 -5.72 -44.83 21.90
N CYS A 636 -7.04 -44.96 21.81
CA CYS A 636 -7.93 -43.91 21.27
C CYS A 636 -9.31 -43.93 21.96
N ILE A 637 -10.01 -42.80 21.79
CA ILE A 637 -11.41 -42.62 22.16
C ILE A 637 -12.19 -42.35 20.88
N GLY A 638 -13.17 -43.21 20.58
CA GLY A 638 -14.12 -43.00 19.47
C GLY A 638 -15.43 -42.45 20.00
N VAL A 639 -15.94 -41.39 19.37
CA VAL A 639 -17.23 -40.76 19.72
C VAL A 639 -18.05 -40.63 18.47
N LYS A 640 -19.29 -41.11 18.50
CA LYS A 640 -20.24 -40.99 17.38
C LYS A 640 -21.46 -40.20 17.81
N ALA A 641 -21.82 -39.21 17.00
CA ALA A 641 -22.98 -38.34 17.20
C ALA A 641 -23.61 -38.01 15.85
N GLY A 642 -24.73 -38.68 15.51
CA GLY A 642 -25.40 -38.52 14.23
C GLY A 642 -24.50 -38.86 13.03
N HIS A 643 -24.26 -37.89 12.18
CA HIS A 643 -23.38 -38.04 11.01
C HIS A 643 -21.92 -37.78 11.28
N THR A 644 -21.54 -37.37 12.49
CA THR A 644 -20.17 -37.06 12.91
C THR A 644 -19.57 -38.24 13.66
N HIS A 645 -18.33 -38.59 13.29
CA HIS A 645 -17.52 -39.57 13.97
C HIS A 645 -16.14 -38.99 14.27
N ALA A 646 -15.83 -38.75 15.54
CA ALA A 646 -14.54 -38.22 16.00
C ALA A 646 -13.72 -39.33 16.66
N ILE A 647 -12.40 -39.34 16.38
CA ILE A 647 -11.43 -40.21 17.07
C ILE A 647 -10.35 -39.35 17.68
N PHE A 648 -10.13 -39.51 18.97
CA PHE A 648 -9.06 -38.83 19.72
C PHE A 648 -7.97 -39.82 20.10
N SER A 649 -6.72 -39.45 19.85
CA SER A 649 -5.56 -40.27 20.25
C SER A 649 -5.21 -40.00 21.72
N ARG A 650 -4.97 -41.10 22.45
CA ARG A 650 -4.39 -41.04 23.81
C ARG A 650 -2.86 -41.07 23.80
N GLN A 651 -2.26 -41.40 22.66
CA GLN A 651 -0.79 -41.48 22.48
C GLN A 651 -0.21 -40.20 21.90
N GLU A 652 -0.82 -39.71 20.82
CA GLU A 652 -0.39 -38.47 20.16
C GLU A 652 -0.97 -37.23 20.81
N GLY A 653 -2.09 -37.37 21.51
CA GLY A 653 -2.82 -36.27 22.18
C GLY A 653 -3.57 -35.40 21.23
N GLY A 654 -4.87 -35.65 21.04
CA GLY A 654 -5.73 -34.78 20.23
C GLY A 654 -6.61 -35.52 19.22
N LEU A 655 -7.30 -34.75 18.42
CA LEU A 655 -8.26 -35.19 17.42
C LEU A 655 -7.51 -35.71 16.17
N ILE A 656 -7.54 -37.02 15.94
CA ILE A 656 -6.85 -37.68 14.82
C ILE A 656 -7.75 -37.99 13.63
N SER A 657 -9.07 -37.95 13.81
CA SER A 657 -10.06 -38.15 12.74
C SER A 657 -11.34 -37.42 13.07
N PHE A 658 -11.86 -36.68 12.14
CA PHE A 658 -13.15 -36.01 12.24
C PHE A 658 -13.95 -36.21 10.94
N ARG A 659 -14.76 -37.28 10.93
CA ARG A 659 -15.55 -37.65 9.76
C ARG A 659 -16.96 -37.12 9.84
N VAL A 660 -17.39 -36.52 8.75
CA VAL A 660 -18.75 -35.98 8.57
C VAL A 660 -19.40 -36.69 7.38
N LYS A 661 -20.49 -37.39 7.61
CA LYS A 661 -21.15 -38.21 6.56
C LYS A 661 -20.21 -39.21 5.86
N GLY A 662 -19.19 -39.66 6.59
CA GLY A 662 -18.17 -40.57 6.10
C GLY A 662 -16.94 -39.94 5.42
N LEU A 663 -16.95 -38.61 5.18
CA LEU A 663 -15.82 -37.86 4.61
C LEU A 663 -14.87 -37.41 5.73
N GLU A 664 -13.58 -37.75 5.63
CA GLU A 664 -12.55 -37.26 6.52
C GLU A 664 -12.29 -35.78 6.26
N THR A 665 -12.24 -34.98 7.32
CA THR A 665 -12.08 -33.53 7.18
C THR A 665 -10.75 -33.00 7.73
N ILE A 666 -10.00 -33.81 8.50
CA ILE A 666 -8.69 -33.42 9.03
C ILE A 666 -7.65 -34.46 8.64
N GLU A 667 -6.43 -34.03 8.32
CA GLU A 667 -5.34 -34.90 7.88
C GLU A 667 -4.28 -35.14 8.98
N LYS A 668 -4.19 -34.22 9.94
CA LYS A 668 -3.23 -34.26 11.02
C LYS A 668 -3.87 -33.83 12.33
N VAL A 669 -3.31 -34.29 13.46
CA VAL A 669 -3.69 -33.79 14.78
C VAL A 669 -3.51 -32.27 14.79
N PRO A 670 -4.54 -31.49 15.20
CA PRO A 670 -4.39 -30.07 15.40
C PRO A 670 -3.30 -29.74 16.43
N THR A 671 -2.44 -28.81 16.10
CA THR A 671 -1.27 -28.43 16.92
C THR A 671 -1.39 -26.99 17.41
N LEU A 672 -0.80 -26.71 18.58
CA LEU A 672 -0.64 -25.33 19.02
C LEU A 672 0.33 -24.60 18.07
N GLU A 673 0.03 -23.36 17.76
CA GLU A 673 0.81 -22.53 16.83
C GLU A 673 1.36 -21.30 17.54
N PHE A 674 2.66 -21.07 17.40
CA PHE A 674 3.40 -19.96 18.03
C PHE A 674 4.22 -19.16 17.01
N PHE A 675 4.35 -19.67 15.79
CA PHE A 675 5.25 -19.19 14.76
C PHE A 675 4.47 -18.65 13.55
N ARG A 676 5.05 -17.63 12.92
CA ARG A 676 4.68 -17.19 11.56
C ARG A 676 5.94 -17.07 10.71
N ALA A 677 5.80 -17.16 9.39
CA ALA A 677 6.85 -16.77 8.47
C ALA A 677 7.17 -15.28 8.69
N ALA A 678 8.46 -14.96 8.83
CA ALA A 678 8.89 -13.62 9.19
C ALA A 678 8.53 -12.61 8.08
N THR A 679 7.90 -11.51 8.45
CA THR A 679 7.73 -10.35 7.55
C THR A 679 9.08 -9.65 7.36
N ASP A 680 9.19 -8.78 6.34
CA ASP A 680 10.41 -8.00 6.15
C ASP A 680 10.72 -7.10 7.35
N ASN A 681 9.69 -6.53 7.97
CA ASN A 681 9.83 -5.81 9.23
C ASN A 681 10.34 -6.70 10.38
N ASP A 682 9.81 -7.93 10.52
CA ASP A 682 10.31 -8.89 11.51
C ASP A 682 11.80 -9.20 11.30
N LYS A 683 12.24 -9.36 10.04
CA LYS A 683 13.65 -9.61 9.69
C LYS A 683 14.52 -8.41 10.05
N GLY A 684 14.07 -7.19 9.66
CA GLY A 684 14.80 -5.95 9.88
C GLY A 684 15.07 -5.64 11.35
N ASN A 685 14.13 -5.97 12.25
CA ASN A 685 14.30 -5.76 13.68
C ASN A 685 14.83 -6.99 14.44
N ALA A 686 15.33 -8.00 13.72
CA ALA A 686 15.90 -9.24 14.26
C ALA A 686 14.91 -10.09 15.09
N PHE A 687 13.61 -9.91 14.95
CA PHE A 687 12.58 -10.67 15.67
C PHE A 687 12.71 -12.19 15.46
N PRO A 688 12.98 -12.74 14.25
CA PRO A 688 13.17 -14.16 14.06
C PRO A 688 14.32 -14.75 14.89
N MET A 689 15.35 -13.96 15.17
CA MET A 689 16.48 -14.37 15.99
C MET A 689 16.13 -14.38 17.48
N THR A 690 15.49 -13.30 17.94
CA THR A 690 15.11 -13.17 19.37
C THR A 690 13.97 -14.11 19.77
N SER A 691 13.14 -14.54 18.80
CA SER A 691 11.95 -15.37 18.99
C SER A 691 12.09 -16.79 18.41
N ALA A 692 13.29 -17.19 17.99
CA ALA A 692 13.56 -18.44 17.25
C ALA A 692 13.03 -19.70 17.93
N VAL A 693 12.98 -19.73 19.27
CA VAL A 693 12.48 -20.87 20.05
C VAL A 693 11.07 -21.28 19.64
N TRP A 694 10.22 -20.34 19.24
CA TRP A 694 8.82 -20.59 18.92
C TRP A 694 8.63 -21.35 17.60
N GLN A 695 9.53 -21.21 16.65
CA GLN A 695 9.55 -22.05 15.46
C GLN A 695 9.77 -23.52 15.82
N GLY A 696 10.74 -23.80 16.68
CA GLY A 696 11.01 -25.16 17.16
C GLY A 696 9.83 -25.71 17.98
N VAL A 697 9.24 -24.91 18.85
CA VAL A 697 8.07 -25.32 19.65
C VAL A 697 6.88 -25.66 18.75
N SER A 698 6.58 -24.86 17.72
CA SER A 698 5.48 -25.15 16.81
C SER A 698 5.66 -26.47 16.05
N GLN A 699 6.90 -26.84 15.71
CA GLN A 699 7.21 -28.04 14.94
C GLN A 699 7.35 -29.33 15.77
N MET A 700 7.83 -29.22 17.01
CA MET A 700 8.29 -30.36 17.83
C MET A 700 7.47 -30.50 19.11
N GLN A 701 6.16 -30.38 19.01
CA GLN A 701 5.27 -30.57 20.17
C GLN A 701 5.14 -32.03 20.54
N ARG A 702 5.15 -32.29 21.84
CA ARG A 702 4.89 -33.61 22.40
C ARG A 702 3.81 -33.50 23.46
N CYS A 703 2.75 -34.28 23.29
CA CYS A 703 1.76 -34.45 24.34
C CYS A 703 2.33 -35.36 25.45
N ASP A 704 2.37 -34.87 26.69
CA ASP A 704 2.89 -35.58 27.84
C ASP A 704 1.82 -36.37 28.59
N GLY A 705 0.56 -36.04 28.38
CA GLY A 705 -0.56 -36.71 29.03
C GLY A 705 -1.90 -36.34 28.45
N VAL A 706 -2.79 -37.33 28.43
CA VAL A 706 -4.18 -37.14 27.98
C VAL A 706 -5.11 -37.55 29.12
N LYS A 707 -5.93 -36.59 29.55
CA LYS A 707 -7.01 -36.84 30.54
C LYS A 707 -8.33 -36.84 29.82
N VAL A 708 -9.18 -37.85 30.13
CA VAL A 708 -10.55 -37.95 29.60
C VAL A 708 -11.53 -37.75 30.71
N VAL A 709 -12.54 -36.93 30.47
CA VAL A 709 -13.63 -36.68 31.44
C VAL A 709 -14.97 -36.81 30.72
N TYR A 710 -15.87 -37.57 31.29
CA TYR A 710 -17.26 -37.63 30.89
C TYR A 710 -18.09 -36.67 31.75
N GLU A 711 -18.68 -35.66 31.16
CA GLU A 711 -19.67 -34.82 31.79
C GLU A 711 -21.05 -35.50 31.66
N LEU A 712 -21.64 -35.91 32.77
CA LEU A 712 -22.94 -36.57 32.74
C LEU A 712 -24.08 -35.53 32.75
N ARG A 713 -25.24 -35.94 32.28
CA ARG A 713 -26.45 -35.09 32.23
C ARG A 713 -27.00 -34.77 33.63
N ASP A 714 -26.63 -35.55 34.65
CA ASP A 714 -27.00 -35.30 36.05
C ASP A 714 -26.02 -34.36 36.77
N GLY A 715 -25.03 -33.83 36.03
CA GLY A 715 -24.06 -32.87 36.54
C GLY A 715 -22.81 -33.51 37.15
N ARG A 716 -22.69 -34.85 37.22
CA ARG A 716 -21.45 -35.50 37.64
C ARG A 716 -20.38 -35.45 36.55
N GLU A 717 -19.13 -35.35 36.96
CA GLU A 717 -17.97 -35.59 36.10
C GLU A 717 -17.34 -36.94 36.50
N LEU A 718 -17.05 -37.76 35.51
CA LEU A 718 -16.40 -39.05 35.67
C LEU A 718 -15.04 -39.07 35.01
N ASP A 719 -14.02 -39.60 35.66
CA ASP A 719 -12.77 -39.93 35.01
C ASP A 719 -13.03 -41.00 33.94
N GLY A 720 -12.57 -40.77 32.71
CA GLY A 720 -12.84 -41.64 31.57
C GLY A 720 -12.30 -43.07 31.73
N THR A 721 -11.42 -43.32 32.67
CA THR A 721 -10.90 -44.65 32.99
C THR A 721 -11.81 -45.44 33.93
N VAL A 722 -12.87 -44.82 34.46
CA VAL A 722 -13.79 -45.40 35.39
C VAL A 722 -15.13 -45.68 34.71
N THR A 723 -15.56 -46.91 34.70
CA THR A 723 -16.92 -47.30 34.30
C THR A 723 -17.83 -47.34 35.53
N PRO A 724 -18.89 -46.53 35.61
CA PRO A 724 -19.79 -46.54 36.74
C PRO A 724 -20.53 -47.87 36.89
N ASP A 725 -20.67 -48.36 38.11
CA ASP A 725 -21.28 -49.64 38.45
C ASP A 725 -22.70 -49.81 37.87
N GLU A 726 -23.47 -48.74 37.79
CA GLU A 726 -24.82 -48.70 37.25
C GLU A 726 -24.95 -49.12 35.76
N PHE A 727 -23.82 -49.05 35.02
CA PHE A 727 -23.74 -49.44 33.60
C PHE A 727 -23.10 -50.81 33.41
N ILE A 728 -22.66 -51.47 34.47
CA ILE A 728 -22.10 -52.81 34.42
C ILE A 728 -23.19 -53.83 34.70
N LEU A 729 -23.43 -54.76 33.74
CA LEU A 729 -24.51 -55.76 33.83
C LEU A 729 -24.14 -56.92 34.72
N ASP A 730 -22.91 -57.39 34.69
CA ASP A 730 -22.41 -58.51 35.51
C ASP A 730 -20.90 -58.40 35.71
N ARG A 731 -20.49 -58.51 37.01
CA ARG A 731 -19.06 -58.50 37.37
C ARG A 731 -18.46 -59.89 37.57
N THR A 732 -19.29 -60.94 37.48
CA THR A 732 -18.90 -62.30 37.89
C THR A 732 -18.34 -63.15 36.74
N ASP A 733 -18.50 -62.74 35.49
CA ASP A 733 -17.97 -63.50 34.34
C ASP A 733 -16.59 -62.96 33.90
N ALA A 734 -15.53 -63.41 34.54
CA ALA A 734 -14.14 -63.01 34.29
C ALA A 734 -13.60 -63.57 32.96
N LEU A 735 -14.28 -64.48 32.30
CA LEU A 735 -13.85 -65.16 31.05
C LEU A 735 -14.39 -64.53 29.75
N TYR A 736 -15.57 -63.86 29.85
CA TYR A 736 -16.26 -63.34 28.66
C TYR A 736 -16.52 -61.84 28.68
N GLY A 737 -15.98 -61.12 29.64
CA GLY A 737 -16.22 -59.70 29.83
C GLY A 737 -17.54 -59.41 30.48
N THR A 738 -17.52 -58.43 31.36
CA THR A 738 -18.74 -57.89 31.98
C THR A 738 -19.63 -57.28 30.90
N GLY A 739 -20.89 -57.65 30.86
CA GLY A 739 -21.88 -56.99 30.04
C GLY A 739 -21.93 -55.48 30.41
N PHE A 740 -21.79 -54.64 29.39
CA PHE A 740 -21.78 -53.18 29.53
C PHE A 740 -22.96 -52.57 28.80
N LYS A 741 -23.73 -51.72 29.47
CA LYS A 741 -24.86 -50.99 28.89
C LYS A 741 -24.35 -49.79 28.08
N GLY A 742 -23.59 -50.00 27.02
CA GLY A 742 -22.90 -48.94 26.26
C GLY A 742 -23.83 -47.88 25.71
N ALA A 743 -24.98 -48.27 25.17
CA ALA A 743 -25.96 -47.35 24.65
C ALA A 743 -26.64 -46.48 25.74
N GLU A 744 -26.90 -47.07 26.96
CA GLU A 744 -27.44 -46.32 28.09
C GLU A 744 -26.39 -45.34 28.64
N PHE A 745 -25.15 -45.78 28.72
CA PHE A 745 -24.03 -44.93 29.14
C PHE A 745 -23.83 -43.78 28.17
N ALA A 746 -23.75 -44.02 26.86
CA ALA A 746 -23.60 -42.98 25.86
C ALA A 746 -24.74 -41.92 25.95
N LYS A 747 -25.97 -42.37 26.22
CA LYS A 747 -27.11 -41.46 26.45
C LYS A 747 -27.03 -40.64 27.73
N SER A 748 -26.32 -41.14 28.74
CA SER A 748 -26.13 -40.40 30.01
C SER A 748 -25.09 -39.29 29.91
N ILE A 749 -24.23 -39.28 28.86
CA ILE A 749 -23.17 -38.31 28.68
C ILE A 749 -23.71 -37.03 28.06
N ALA A 750 -23.41 -35.91 28.67
CA ALA A 750 -23.69 -34.56 28.13
C ALA A 750 -22.55 -34.04 27.25
N ALA A 751 -21.28 -34.36 27.62
CA ALA A 751 -20.12 -34.05 26.79
C ALA A 751 -18.97 -35.02 27.08
N VAL A 752 -18.10 -35.23 26.08
CA VAL A 752 -16.85 -35.95 26.20
C VAL A 752 -15.70 -34.94 26.12
N LYS A 753 -14.95 -34.77 27.20
CA LYS A 753 -13.89 -33.81 27.31
C LYS A 753 -12.52 -34.53 27.32
N ILE A 754 -11.66 -34.13 26.40
CA ILE A 754 -10.32 -34.65 26.25
C ILE A 754 -9.33 -33.51 26.46
N ILE A 755 -8.45 -33.62 27.46
CA ILE A 755 -7.46 -32.59 27.83
C ILE A 755 -6.09 -33.16 27.51
N CYS A 756 -5.39 -32.49 26.62
CA CYS A 756 -4.05 -32.87 26.18
C CYS A 756 -3.04 -31.85 26.74
N HIS A 757 -2.11 -32.29 27.54
CA HIS A 757 -1.06 -31.47 28.16
C HIS A 757 0.22 -31.56 27.36
N TYR A 758 0.89 -30.39 27.22
CA TYR A 758 2.14 -30.26 26.50
C TYR A 758 3.17 -29.55 27.34
N THR A 759 4.38 -30.10 27.38
CA THR A 759 5.56 -29.41 27.92
C THR A 759 6.42 -28.89 26.78
N PHE A 760 6.73 -27.60 26.82
CA PHE A 760 7.60 -26.96 25.82
C PHE A 760 8.99 -26.75 26.42
N TYR A 761 10.01 -27.32 25.77
CA TYR A 761 11.41 -27.23 26.23
C TYR A 761 12.04 -25.88 25.86
N THR A 762 11.33 -24.82 26.23
CA THR A 762 11.82 -23.43 26.20
C THR A 762 12.78 -23.19 27.39
N ASN A 763 13.39 -22.02 27.44
CA ASN A 763 14.20 -21.62 28.60
C ASN A 763 13.72 -20.25 29.11
N PRO A 764 13.00 -20.21 30.25
CA PRO A 764 12.59 -21.30 31.12
C PRO A 764 11.57 -22.25 30.46
N VAL A 765 11.48 -23.49 30.96
CA VAL A 765 10.50 -24.50 30.49
C VAL A 765 9.08 -23.97 30.71
N SER A 766 8.23 -24.13 29.73
CA SER A 766 6.84 -23.71 29.75
C SER A 766 5.89 -24.84 29.39
N ASP A 767 4.59 -24.60 29.51
CA ASP A 767 3.57 -25.60 29.29
C ASP A 767 2.28 -25.01 28.75
N GLY A 768 1.44 -25.89 28.20
CA GLY A 768 0.13 -25.53 27.66
C GLY A 768 -0.77 -26.75 27.52
N GLU A 769 -1.98 -26.52 27.08
CA GLU A 769 -2.95 -27.58 26.85
C GLU A 769 -3.86 -27.30 25.66
N VAL A 770 -4.39 -28.38 25.07
CA VAL A 770 -5.51 -28.33 24.14
C VAL A 770 -6.63 -29.17 24.75
N THR A 771 -7.77 -28.53 24.93
CA THR A 771 -8.98 -29.20 25.41
C THR A 771 -10.00 -29.32 24.28
N TYR A 772 -10.44 -30.55 24.02
CA TYR A 772 -11.56 -30.84 23.12
C TYR A 772 -12.77 -31.25 23.94
N ARG A 773 -13.91 -30.64 23.73
CA ARG A 773 -15.18 -30.96 24.37
C ARG A 773 -16.21 -31.28 23.30
N MET A 774 -16.40 -32.58 23.01
CA MET A 774 -17.37 -33.03 22.02
C MET A 774 -18.78 -33.09 22.61
N LEU A 775 -19.73 -32.57 21.83
CA LEU A 775 -21.13 -32.47 22.20
C LEU A 775 -22.01 -33.48 21.42
N PRO A 776 -23.21 -33.86 21.94
CA PRO A 776 -24.08 -34.82 21.28
C PRO A 776 -24.65 -34.34 19.92
N ASP A 777 -24.48 -33.06 19.58
CA ASP A 777 -24.86 -32.55 18.26
C ASP A 777 -23.80 -32.79 17.19
N GLY A 778 -22.67 -33.40 17.59
CA GLY A 778 -21.56 -33.71 16.73
C GLY A 778 -20.52 -32.57 16.63
N SER A 779 -20.72 -31.45 17.32
CA SER A 779 -19.74 -30.35 17.38
C SER A 779 -18.65 -30.63 18.42
N VAL A 780 -17.49 -30.01 18.19
CA VAL A 780 -16.33 -30.07 19.10
C VAL A 780 -15.91 -28.66 19.47
N GLU A 781 -16.05 -28.30 20.74
CA GLU A 781 -15.43 -27.09 21.29
C GLU A 781 -13.96 -27.38 21.51
N CYS A 782 -13.09 -26.53 20.95
CA CYS A 782 -11.65 -26.62 21.07
C CYS A 782 -11.11 -25.39 21.79
N THR A 783 -10.33 -25.62 22.84
CA THR A 783 -9.63 -24.55 23.57
C THR A 783 -8.14 -24.84 23.59
N GLY A 784 -7.35 -23.95 23.00
CA GLY A 784 -5.90 -23.90 23.16
C GLY A 784 -5.53 -22.91 24.26
N ARG A 785 -4.60 -23.30 25.14
CA ARG A 785 -4.10 -22.47 26.23
C ARG A 785 -2.57 -22.64 26.38
N PHE A 786 -1.90 -21.50 26.52
CA PHE A 786 -0.50 -21.40 26.93
C PHE A 786 -0.44 -20.68 28.28
N ASN A 787 0.23 -21.26 29.27
CA ASN A 787 0.14 -20.79 30.65
C ASN A 787 0.94 -19.51 30.96
N GLY A 788 1.77 -19.06 30.03
CA GLY A 788 2.64 -17.90 30.24
C GLY A 788 3.83 -18.23 31.15
N LYS A 789 4.98 -17.65 30.88
CA LYS A 789 6.18 -17.85 31.71
C LYS A 789 7.10 -16.65 31.63
N GLU A 790 7.37 -16.02 32.77
CA GLU A 790 8.31 -14.90 32.89
C GLU A 790 9.69 -15.26 32.30
N GLY A 791 10.28 -14.31 31.54
CA GLY A 791 11.59 -14.47 30.91
C GLY A 791 11.57 -15.14 29.53
N LEU A 792 10.38 -15.47 28.99
CA LEU A 792 10.26 -15.95 27.61
C LEU A 792 10.22 -14.79 26.62
N PRO A 793 10.80 -14.96 25.41
CA PRO A 793 10.71 -13.96 24.37
C PRO A 793 9.28 -13.86 23.82
N GLN A 794 8.95 -12.69 23.23
CA GLN A 794 7.68 -12.50 22.54
C GLN A 794 7.45 -13.59 21.49
N MET A 795 6.20 -13.96 21.27
CA MET A 795 5.81 -14.89 20.21
C MET A 795 5.15 -14.15 19.04
N ALA A 796 5.21 -14.74 17.86
CA ALA A 796 4.60 -14.16 16.66
C ALA A 796 3.07 -14.30 16.69
N VAL A 797 2.59 -15.46 17.08
CA VAL A 797 1.15 -15.78 17.18
C VAL A 797 0.91 -16.75 18.35
N PHE A 798 -0.35 -16.87 18.76
CA PHE A 798 -0.83 -17.98 19.55
C PHE A 798 -2.15 -18.49 19.02
N GLY A 799 -2.24 -19.79 18.73
CA GLY A 799 -3.46 -20.38 18.21
C GLY A 799 -3.41 -21.89 18.04
N VAL A 800 -4.29 -22.40 17.19
CA VAL A 800 -4.38 -23.82 16.81
C VAL A 800 -4.37 -23.92 15.29
N ASN A 801 -3.51 -24.78 14.74
CA ASN A 801 -3.44 -25.10 13.33
C ASN A 801 -4.17 -26.42 13.04
N ILE A 802 -5.09 -26.41 12.07
CA ILE A 802 -5.84 -27.56 11.58
C ILE A 802 -5.41 -27.82 10.13
N THR A 803 -4.97 -29.04 9.83
CA THR A 803 -4.58 -29.42 8.46
C THR A 803 -5.68 -30.23 7.82
N MET A 804 -6.16 -29.78 6.65
CA MET A 804 -7.20 -30.43 5.83
C MET A 804 -6.62 -30.90 4.49
N ASP A 805 -7.30 -31.81 3.79
CA ASP A 805 -6.93 -32.16 2.43
C ASP A 805 -7.09 -30.96 1.48
N LYS A 806 -6.29 -30.90 0.44
CA LYS A 806 -6.32 -29.84 -0.57
C LYS A 806 -7.66 -29.70 -1.32
N MET A 807 -8.53 -30.72 -1.28
CA MET A 807 -9.88 -30.63 -1.88
C MET A 807 -10.75 -29.57 -1.20
N PHE A 808 -10.48 -29.21 0.05
CA PHE A 808 -11.14 -28.13 0.76
C PHE A 808 -10.52 -26.80 0.39
N ASP A 809 -10.75 -26.35 -0.84
CA ASP A 809 -10.07 -25.24 -1.52
C ASP A 809 -10.84 -23.92 -1.47
N ARG A 810 -11.97 -23.85 -0.78
CA ARG A 810 -12.86 -22.67 -0.70
C ARG A 810 -13.09 -22.24 0.72
N MET A 811 -13.06 -20.93 0.95
CA MET A 811 -13.40 -20.37 2.25
C MET A 811 -14.52 -19.32 2.15
N GLU A 812 -15.36 -19.27 3.20
CA GLU A 812 -16.29 -18.19 3.50
C GLU A 812 -16.08 -17.79 4.96
N PHE A 813 -15.93 -16.50 5.22
CA PHE A 813 -15.76 -16.03 6.60
C PHE A 813 -16.61 -14.80 6.89
N TYR A 814 -16.96 -14.62 8.16
CA TYR A 814 -17.54 -13.41 8.72
C TYR A 814 -16.51 -12.76 9.63
N GLY A 815 -15.92 -11.68 9.17
CA GLY A 815 -14.79 -10.98 9.80
C GLY A 815 -14.43 -9.72 9.04
N ARG A 816 -13.31 -9.10 9.38
CA ARG A 816 -12.79 -7.93 8.64
C ARG A 816 -12.14 -8.34 7.32
N GLY A 817 -12.45 -7.60 6.26
CA GLY A 817 -11.97 -7.88 4.90
C GLY A 817 -12.31 -6.77 3.91
N PRO A 818 -12.29 -7.04 2.59
CA PRO A 818 -11.98 -8.33 1.93
C PRO A 818 -10.50 -8.74 1.96
N GLU A 819 -9.58 -7.76 1.93
CA GLU A 819 -8.14 -8.01 1.84
C GLU A 819 -7.56 -8.48 3.19
N GLU A 820 -6.33 -9.04 3.17
CA GLU A 820 -5.64 -9.40 4.41
C GLU A 820 -5.46 -8.17 5.29
N ASN A 821 -5.60 -8.38 6.57
CA ASN A 821 -5.50 -7.35 7.57
C ASN A 821 -4.99 -7.92 8.90
N TYR A 822 -4.41 -7.06 9.72
CA TYR A 822 -3.81 -7.39 11.00
C TYR A 822 -4.27 -6.38 12.05
N ASN A 823 -4.06 -6.66 13.32
CA ASN A 823 -4.50 -5.80 14.41
C ASN A 823 -3.94 -4.37 14.37
N ASP A 824 -2.78 -4.16 13.70
CA ASP A 824 -2.16 -2.86 13.47
C ASP A 824 -2.40 -2.30 12.05
N ARG A 825 -3.12 -3.05 11.19
CA ARG A 825 -3.50 -2.64 9.82
C ARG A 825 -4.90 -3.15 9.50
N CYS A 826 -5.93 -2.53 10.04
CA CYS A 826 -7.32 -2.95 9.84
C CYS A 826 -8.34 -1.82 9.79
N ALA A 827 -7.89 -0.55 9.80
CA ALA A 827 -8.80 0.60 9.75
C ALA A 827 -9.61 0.62 8.44
N GLY A 828 -8.98 0.26 7.31
CA GLY A 828 -9.63 0.15 6.01
C GLY A 828 -10.47 -1.12 5.81
N ALA A 829 -10.36 -2.12 6.70
CA ALA A 829 -11.07 -3.37 6.57
C ALA A 829 -12.48 -3.31 7.16
N LYS A 830 -13.47 -3.81 6.43
CA LYS A 830 -14.89 -3.79 6.83
C LYS A 830 -15.32 -5.13 7.37
N LEU A 831 -16.15 -5.12 8.43
CA LEU A 831 -16.82 -6.31 8.93
C LEU A 831 -17.91 -6.75 7.96
N GLY A 832 -17.82 -7.99 7.47
CA GLY A 832 -18.75 -8.53 6.48
C GLY A 832 -18.53 -10.01 6.23
N ILE A 833 -19.34 -10.60 5.34
CA ILE A 833 -19.15 -11.97 4.86
C ILE A 833 -18.39 -11.91 3.52
N TYR A 834 -17.29 -12.64 3.46
CA TYR A 834 -16.44 -12.71 2.29
C TYR A 834 -16.18 -14.15 1.87
N LYS A 835 -15.87 -14.34 0.58
CA LYS A 835 -15.56 -15.64 0.00
C LYS A 835 -14.27 -15.52 -0.81
N ALA A 836 -13.44 -16.55 -0.74
CA ALA A 836 -12.23 -16.66 -1.56
C ALA A 836 -11.89 -18.13 -1.81
N ARG A 837 -11.00 -18.37 -2.77
CA ARG A 837 -10.29 -19.64 -2.85
C ARG A 837 -9.09 -19.60 -1.92
N VAL A 838 -8.73 -20.75 -1.38
CA VAL A 838 -7.55 -20.89 -0.51
C VAL A 838 -6.27 -20.50 -1.24
N ALA A 839 -6.14 -20.89 -2.50
CA ALA A 839 -4.98 -20.52 -3.33
C ALA A 839 -4.86 -19.01 -3.55
N ASP A 840 -6.00 -18.29 -3.65
CA ASP A 840 -6.02 -16.85 -3.85
C ASP A 840 -5.71 -16.05 -2.57
N ASN A 841 -5.59 -16.72 -1.44
CA ASN A 841 -5.30 -16.09 -0.15
C ASN A 841 -3.78 -15.96 0.11
N VAL A 842 -2.94 -16.49 -0.76
CA VAL A 842 -1.50 -16.22 -0.75
C VAL A 842 -1.27 -14.87 -1.41
N THR A 843 -0.79 -13.92 -0.64
CA THR A 843 -0.41 -12.60 -1.16
C THR A 843 0.95 -12.72 -1.84
N PRO A 844 1.09 -12.30 -3.11
CA PRO A 844 2.29 -12.53 -3.90
C PRO A 844 3.39 -11.49 -3.63
N TYR A 845 3.82 -11.39 -2.37
CA TYR A 845 5.00 -10.60 -2.02
C TYR A 845 6.23 -11.17 -2.73
N LEU A 846 7.18 -10.30 -3.11
CA LEU A 846 8.40 -10.71 -3.82
C LEU A 846 9.21 -11.74 -3.03
N ASP A 847 9.26 -11.56 -1.72
CA ASP A 847 9.80 -12.54 -0.76
C ASP A 847 8.63 -13.15 0.03
N PRO A 848 8.35 -14.46 -0.10
CA PRO A 848 7.26 -15.11 0.61
C PRO A 848 7.39 -14.97 2.13
N GLN A 849 6.32 -14.54 2.76
CA GLN A 849 6.28 -14.22 4.17
C GLN A 849 4.87 -14.42 4.72
N GLU A 850 4.63 -14.16 6.01
CA GLU A 850 3.28 -14.18 6.60
C GLU A 850 2.31 -13.41 5.72
N CYS A 851 1.19 -14.02 5.40
CA CYS A 851 0.16 -13.43 4.55
C CYS A 851 -1.21 -14.05 4.79
N GLY A 852 -2.25 -13.44 4.23
CA GLY A 852 -3.60 -14.01 4.21
C GLY A 852 -4.36 -13.94 5.51
N ASN A 853 -3.88 -13.22 6.53
CA ASN A 853 -4.60 -13.07 7.80
C ASN A 853 -5.91 -12.28 7.65
N ARG A 854 -6.90 -12.64 8.46
CA ARG A 854 -8.13 -11.87 8.67
C ARG A 854 -8.33 -11.68 10.16
N HIS A 855 -8.50 -10.41 10.55
CA HIS A 855 -8.72 -10.00 11.93
C HIS A 855 -10.21 -10.00 12.28
N ASP A 856 -10.53 -10.21 13.56
CA ASP A 856 -11.87 -10.03 14.14
C ASP A 856 -12.93 -10.94 13.48
N VAL A 857 -12.59 -12.26 13.35
CA VAL A 857 -13.41 -13.27 12.66
C VAL A 857 -14.36 -13.96 13.62
N ARG A 858 -15.65 -14.02 13.25
CA ARG A 858 -16.71 -14.70 14.01
C ARG A 858 -16.87 -16.16 13.61
N TYR A 859 -16.75 -16.43 12.33
CA TYR A 859 -16.67 -17.79 11.82
C TYR A 859 -15.92 -17.89 10.51
N VAL A 860 -15.41 -19.07 10.23
CA VAL A 860 -14.90 -19.45 8.91
C VAL A 860 -15.48 -20.82 8.51
N LYS A 861 -15.84 -20.95 7.23
CA LYS A 861 -16.11 -22.24 6.57
C LYS A 861 -14.97 -22.54 5.62
N VAL A 862 -14.47 -23.76 5.65
CA VAL A 862 -13.49 -24.28 4.71
C VAL A 862 -14.07 -25.54 4.10
N VAL A 863 -14.35 -25.50 2.80
CA VAL A 863 -15.21 -26.51 2.13
C VAL A 863 -14.66 -26.90 0.76
N ASP A 864 -15.12 -28.05 0.27
CA ASP A 864 -14.95 -28.51 -1.09
C ASP A 864 -15.90 -27.79 -2.07
N GLU A 865 -15.90 -28.21 -3.33
CA GLU A 865 -16.79 -27.67 -4.36
C GLU A 865 -18.28 -27.97 -4.15
N PHE A 866 -18.60 -28.96 -3.32
CA PHE A 866 -19.97 -29.36 -2.98
C PHE A 866 -20.47 -28.76 -1.68
N GLY A 867 -19.62 -28.03 -0.94
CA GLY A 867 -19.95 -27.40 0.33
C GLY A 867 -19.77 -28.29 1.54
N HIS A 868 -19.12 -29.46 1.38
CA HIS A 868 -18.75 -30.33 2.50
C HIS A 868 -17.43 -29.84 3.11
N GLY A 869 -17.29 -29.95 4.41
CA GLY A 869 -16.06 -29.54 5.10
C GLY A 869 -16.32 -29.12 6.52
N LEU A 870 -15.63 -28.09 6.99
CA LEU A 870 -15.72 -27.58 8.34
C LEU A 870 -16.27 -26.16 8.41
N ARG A 871 -17.04 -25.90 9.45
CA ARG A 871 -17.33 -24.57 9.96
C ARG A 871 -16.69 -24.44 11.33
N ILE A 872 -15.96 -23.34 11.54
CA ILE A 872 -15.30 -23.01 12.80
C ILE A 872 -15.90 -21.69 13.29
N ASP A 873 -16.56 -21.71 14.43
CA ASP A 873 -17.23 -20.56 15.05
C ASP A 873 -16.41 -20.08 16.26
N ALA A 874 -16.29 -18.78 16.45
CA ALA A 874 -15.73 -18.20 17.67
C ALA A 874 -16.61 -18.57 18.89
N LEU A 875 -15.99 -18.99 19.98
CA LEU A 875 -16.72 -19.42 21.19
C LEU A 875 -16.78 -18.32 22.26
N GLU A 876 -15.69 -17.64 22.51
CA GLU A 876 -15.58 -16.62 23.58
C GLU A 876 -15.47 -15.20 23.00
N LYS A 877 -14.58 -15.01 22.06
CA LYS A 877 -14.30 -13.74 21.36
C LYS A 877 -13.93 -14.04 19.91
N PRO A 878 -14.10 -13.09 18.99
CA PRO A 878 -13.58 -13.22 17.64
C PRO A 878 -12.09 -13.58 17.66
N PHE A 879 -11.65 -14.27 16.63
CA PHE A 879 -10.26 -14.72 16.46
C PHE A 879 -9.65 -14.14 15.19
N ASP A 880 -8.32 -14.22 15.09
CA ASP A 880 -7.62 -14.02 13.83
C ASP A 880 -7.49 -15.36 13.12
N MET A 881 -7.43 -15.34 11.80
CA MET A 881 -7.27 -16.57 11.03
C MET A 881 -6.42 -16.39 9.79
N THR A 882 -5.73 -17.49 9.42
CA THR A 882 -5.21 -17.66 8.07
C THR A 882 -5.70 -18.99 7.50
N VAL A 883 -6.05 -19.02 6.21
CA VAL A 883 -6.39 -20.25 5.48
C VAL A 883 -5.55 -20.27 4.20
N LEU A 884 -4.51 -21.09 4.17
CA LEU A 884 -3.48 -21.07 3.13
C LEU A 884 -3.23 -22.46 2.53
N PRO A 885 -2.77 -22.55 1.27
CA PRO A 885 -2.42 -23.81 0.61
C PRO A 885 -1.01 -24.31 0.98
N CYS A 886 -0.30 -23.55 1.79
CA CYS A 886 1.06 -23.86 2.26
C CYS A 886 1.19 -23.54 3.76
N SER A 887 2.14 -24.19 4.41
CA SER A 887 2.46 -23.95 5.81
C SER A 887 3.33 -22.70 5.99
N GLN A 888 3.42 -22.21 7.24
CA GLN A 888 4.31 -21.10 7.58
C GLN A 888 5.80 -21.44 7.37
N GLN A 889 6.17 -22.70 7.53
CA GLN A 889 7.53 -23.19 7.27
C GLN A 889 7.86 -23.18 5.77
N GLU A 890 6.90 -23.55 4.92
CA GLU A 890 7.05 -23.49 3.46
C GLU A 890 7.18 -22.05 3.00
N LEU A 891 6.37 -21.11 3.53
CA LEU A 891 6.52 -19.67 3.28
C LEU A 891 7.89 -19.15 3.72
N GLN A 892 8.34 -19.50 4.95
CA GLN A 892 9.63 -19.07 5.49
C GLN A 892 10.82 -19.58 4.69
N SER A 893 10.68 -20.73 4.03
CA SER A 893 11.78 -21.40 3.32
C SER A 893 11.86 -21.05 1.83
N ALA A 894 10.81 -20.48 1.27
CA ALA A 894 10.77 -20.09 -0.13
C ALA A 894 11.49 -18.74 -0.33
N TYR A 895 12.30 -18.62 -1.37
CA TYR A 895 12.92 -17.34 -1.79
C TYR A 895 12.02 -16.53 -2.72
N LYS A 896 11.13 -17.23 -3.43
CA LYS A 896 10.19 -16.64 -4.38
C LYS A 896 8.86 -17.38 -4.28
N ILE A 897 7.80 -16.70 -4.73
CA ILE A 897 6.46 -17.32 -4.75
C ILE A 897 6.44 -18.61 -5.57
N ASN A 898 7.25 -18.70 -6.62
CA ASN A 898 7.35 -19.87 -7.49
C ASN A 898 8.12 -21.06 -6.84
N ASP A 899 8.80 -20.85 -5.71
CA ASP A 899 9.47 -21.90 -4.95
C ASP A 899 8.51 -22.59 -3.96
N LEU A 900 7.30 -22.05 -3.78
CA LEU A 900 6.30 -22.72 -2.96
C LEU A 900 5.92 -24.06 -3.59
N PRO A 901 5.78 -25.11 -2.78
CA PRO A 901 5.45 -26.44 -3.30
C PRO A 901 4.01 -26.48 -3.83
N ASP A 902 3.74 -27.45 -4.70
CA ASP A 902 2.40 -27.79 -5.12
C ASP A 902 1.50 -28.03 -3.89
N THR A 903 0.29 -27.49 -3.91
CA THR A 903 -0.67 -27.62 -2.83
C THR A 903 -0.96 -29.09 -2.51
N ARG A 904 -0.69 -29.49 -1.28
CA ARG A 904 -0.99 -30.83 -0.73
C ARG A 904 -2.10 -30.77 0.29
N TYR A 905 -2.15 -29.70 1.05
CA TYR A 905 -3.05 -29.48 2.18
C TYR A 905 -3.64 -28.08 2.16
N THR A 906 -4.70 -27.92 2.90
CA THR A 906 -5.22 -26.61 3.32
C THR A 906 -4.91 -26.46 4.80
N PHE A 907 -4.15 -25.41 5.17
CA PHE A 907 -3.79 -25.07 6.53
C PHE A 907 -4.72 -24.01 7.06
N VAL A 908 -5.45 -24.35 8.12
CA VAL A 908 -6.42 -23.46 8.79
C VAL A 908 -5.87 -23.11 10.16
N ARG A 909 -5.41 -21.88 10.33
CA ARG A 909 -4.90 -21.38 11.62
C ARG A 909 -5.95 -20.51 12.26
N ILE A 910 -6.35 -20.86 13.49
CA ILE A 910 -7.27 -20.09 14.32
C ILE A 910 -6.46 -19.49 15.46
N LEU A 911 -6.31 -18.18 15.46
CA LEU A 911 -5.38 -17.47 16.33
C LEU A 911 -6.12 -16.66 17.38
N GLY A 912 -5.80 -16.85 18.65
CA GLY A 912 -6.28 -16.05 19.76
C GLY A 912 -5.51 -14.75 19.95
N ALA A 913 -4.29 -14.70 19.40
CA ALA A 913 -3.42 -13.53 19.37
C ALA A 913 -2.49 -13.61 18.16
N ALA A 914 -2.27 -12.47 17.51
CA ALA A 914 -1.33 -12.30 16.41
C ALA A 914 -0.57 -10.99 16.60
N ARG A 915 0.75 -11.03 16.37
CA ARG A 915 1.62 -9.86 16.36
C ARG A 915 1.27 -9.01 15.11
N GLY A 916 1.29 -7.69 15.26
CA GLY A 916 1.19 -6.76 14.16
C GLY A 916 2.31 -6.94 13.11
N VAL A 917 2.18 -6.32 11.96
CA VAL A 917 3.16 -6.40 10.88
C VAL A 917 4.20 -5.28 10.92
N GLY A 918 3.91 -4.16 11.60
CA GLY A 918 4.79 -3.00 11.66
C GLY A 918 4.91 -2.26 10.33
N GLY A 919 5.97 -1.48 10.16
CA GLY A 919 6.23 -0.81 8.89
C GLY A 919 6.64 0.66 9.00
N ASP A 920 7.05 1.16 10.16
CA ASP A 920 7.66 2.49 10.24
C ASP A 920 8.92 2.55 9.37
N ASP A 921 9.76 1.52 9.48
CA ASP A 921 10.88 1.20 8.58
C ASP A 921 11.02 -0.32 8.45
N SER A 922 11.93 -0.82 7.59
CA SER A 922 12.21 -2.26 7.40
C SER A 922 13.60 -2.67 7.85
N TRP A 923 14.32 -1.84 8.61
CA TRP A 923 15.71 -2.08 9.04
C TRP A 923 15.95 -1.92 10.53
N GLY A 924 14.92 -1.74 11.36
CA GLY A 924 15.10 -1.68 12.82
C GLY A 924 13.85 -1.39 13.63
N ALA A 925 12.84 -0.76 13.05
CA ALA A 925 11.63 -0.38 13.78
C ALA A 925 10.87 -1.61 14.31
N PRO A 926 10.62 -1.70 15.62
CA PRO A 926 9.81 -2.78 16.17
C PRO A 926 8.32 -2.53 15.89
N VAL A 927 7.54 -3.60 15.91
CA VAL A 927 6.07 -3.48 16.05
C VAL A 927 5.74 -2.77 17.35
N TYR A 928 4.74 -1.88 17.33
CA TYR A 928 4.30 -1.15 18.52
C TYR A 928 3.91 -2.10 19.67
N PRO A 929 4.23 -1.75 20.94
CA PRO A 929 4.05 -2.66 22.09
C PRO A 929 2.64 -3.22 22.25
N GLU A 930 1.61 -2.44 21.94
CA GLU A 930 0.21 -2.84 22.04
C GLU A 930 -0.20 -3.94 21.03
N TYR A 931 0.56 -4.09 19.95
CA TYR A 931 0.36 -5.11 18.91
C TYR A 931 1.32 -6.29 19.04
N CYS A 932 2.09 -6.38 20.12
CA CYS A 932 2.99 -7.50 20.40
C CYS A 932 2.28 -8.61 21.18
N VAL A 933 2.70 -9.85 21.00
CA VAL A 933 2.18 -11.02 21.74
C VAL A 933 3.17 -11.43 22.81
N SER A 934 2.79 -11.21 24.07
CA SER A 934 3.61 -11.56 25.23
C SER A 934 3.53 -13.06 25.54
N ALA A 935 4.67 -13.73 25.68
CA ALA A 935 4.75 -15.10 26.18
C ALA A 935 4.85 -15.20 27.70
N GLU A 936 4.95 -14.08 28.40
CA GLU A 936 4.96 -14.04 29.86
C GLU A 936 3.55 -14.13 30.46
N LYS A 937 2.54 -13.88 29.65
CA LYS A 937 1.12 -13.91 30.02
C LYS A 937 0.43 -15.13 29.42
N GLU A 938 -0.66 -15.56 30.09
CA GLU A 938 -1.52 -16.60 29.51
C GLU A 938 -2.04 -16.15 28.15
N GLN A 939 -1.98 -17.07 27.18
CA GLN A 939 -2.59 -16.91 25.88
C GLN A 939 -3.67 -17.99 25.71
N ARG A 940 -4.79 -17.61 25.08
CA ARG A 940 -5.96 -18.48 24.93
C ARG A 940 -6.68 -18.26 23.62
N VAL A 941 -7.14 -19.34 23.00
CA VAL A 941 -8.07 -19.33 21.87
C VAL A 941 -9.15 -20.36 22.13
N ALA A 942 -10.42 -20.04 21.84
CA ALA A 942 -11.55 -20.95 21.97
C ALA A 942 -12.49 -20.83 20.77
N PHE A 943 -12.83 -21.98 20.18
CA PHE A 943 -13.71 -22.04 19.01
C PHE A 943 -14.46 -23.38 18.96
N THR A 944 -15.51 -23.45 18.14
CA THR A 944 -16.30 -24.65 17.91
C THR A 944 -16.12 -25.15 16.50
N ILE A 945 -15.79 -26.43 16.32
CA ILE A 945 -15.69 -27.12 15.02
C ILE A 945 -17.01 -27.84 14.75
N ARG A 946 -17.59 -27.61 13.57
CA ARG A 946 -18.79 -28.28 13.09
C ARG A 946 -18.58 -28.86 11.70
N GLY A 947 -19.07 -30.04 11.44
CA GLY A 947 -19.14 -30.61 10.09
C GLY A 947 -20.24 -29.99 9.24
N LEU A 948 -20.00 -29.85 7.94
CA LEU A 948 -20.94 -29.33 6.93
C LEU A 948 -21.39 -30.41 5.93
#